data_315dde3304e02ea4b863c876cdbebd06
#
_entry.id   315dde3304e02ea4b863c876cdbebd06
#
_cell.length_a   1.000
_cell.length_b   1.000
_cell.length_c   1.000
_cell.angle_alpha   90.00
_cell.angle_beta   90.00
_cell.angle_gamma   90.00
#
_symmetry.space_group_name_H-M   'P 1'
#
loop_
_entity.id
_entity.type
_entity.pdbx_description
1 polymer ?
#
loop_
_entity_poly.entity_id
_entity_poly.type
_entity_poly.pdbx_seq_one_letter_code
_entity_poly.pdbx_strand_id
1 'polypeptide(L)'
;MKINVGIDLGTTNSVVATFNRAKGVVEILKNDLEKSCTPSVVCIENGIVTIGEEAKNMQAAGNLNTAAFYKSMMGEKDYTVFIDGKEYTPEDLSTEFLRALKANVEQTNNVQIEGAVITVPAYFTEAQKTATIRAGKRAGFEVLKIIHEPTAAIIAYGLTGSGKKNVMVYDLGGGTFDVTIAEVDGSKVVPIATNGNHNLGGKNWDSAIRKELIQRFLDEFGINIENHPEEYKMLQVKCEDVKKRLTSLSSTDVTVQCEGYSGKYEITRELFEMQTYNLLCETNLLIEKCFSEIGNGFGWHSLDEVVLVGGSTRMPQVKEMIQREYGKSPVTKNIDVDTIVAAGAAMQAQLCTDDVLVLGGATGEVPPVSLRGSPASRSGGLVIRGSDIQDITAHSLGMLALTSDGKNYVNSIIIPKNSKLNQRFGKRYTFSGTTLEVYVLQGESKDPYDCALLYKYIISGMPEGQKNEFSVNFLYNSNGVVEVEAELDDGRSLKAEQLPVTESLSEIISRLEKEREEAKKATKDIEIIFMLDTSGSMSGDPMTQAKRALRDFIEGLDLKRMKVAILDFAESTRWMCHFTDSERELSNAIDRFTVGGPCGIGTSAKPLSTHGNDFNSKKASKVIVVLTDGEWFDQPAEVKTAITLKSNGVIIYAVGFGKADEKFLSQIASEKGSRKIDLSKLSSTFKEIASSIATEI
;
A
#
# COMPACT_ATOMS: atom_id res chain seq x y z
N MET A 1 37.28 15.49 13.63
CA MET A 1 37.19 14.03 13.41
C MET A 1 35.91 13.78 12.62
N LYS A 2 35.95 12.93 11.60
CA LYS A 2 34.75 12.53 10.83
C LYS A 2 34.06 11.39 11.55
N ILE A 3 32.74 11.49 11.71
CA ILE A 3 31.92 10.51 12.43
C ILE A 3 30.60 10.27 11.74
N ASN A 4 30.03 9.09 11.96
CA ASN A 4 28.63 8.79 11.70
C ASN A 4 27.81 8.91 12.99
N VAL A 5 26.56 9.31 12.86
CA VAL A 5 25.68 9.56 13.99
C VAL A 5 24.36 8.82 13.87
N GLY A 6 23.75 8.54 15.03
CA GLY A 6 22.34 8.23 15.13
C GLY A 6 21.59 9.49 15.57
N ILE A 7 20.50 9.79 14.91
CA ILE A 7 19.63 10.93 15.21
C ILE A 7 18.25 10.41 15.60
N ASP A 8 17.87 10.62 16.85
CA ASP A 8 16.47 10.57 17.25
C ASP A 8 15.84 11.90 16.85
N LEU A 9 15.13 11.90 15.72
CA LEU A 9 14.38 13.07 15.26
C LEU A 9 12.99 13.05 15.88
N GLY A 10 12.86 13.50 17.14
CA GLY A 10 11.60 13.47 17.88
C GLY A 10 10.64 14.61 17.50
N THR A 11 9.35 14.43 17.73
CA THR A 11 8.33 15.46 17.52
C THR A 11 8.49 16.66 18.45
N THR A 12 8.97 16.43 19.69
CA THR A 12 9.16 17.46 20.71
C THR A 12 10.63 17.75 20.99
N ASN A 13 11.46 16.71 21.07
CA ASN A 13 12.90 16.83 21.32
C ASN A 13 13.65 15.90 20.40
N SER A 14 14.83 16.32 19.95
CA SER A 14 15.75 15.52 19.14
C SER A 14 17.06 15.31 19.89
N VAL A 15 17.69 14.14 19.63
CA VAL A 15 18.95 13.73 20.27
C VAL A 15 19.91 13.22 19.20
N VAL A 16 21.20 13.56 19.34
CA VAL A 16 22.26 13.07 18.44
C VAL A 16 23.25 12.25 19.27
N ALA A 17 23.59 11.07 18.77
CA ALA A 17 24.55 10.18 19.41
C ALA A 17 25.55 9.62 18.39
N THR A 18 26.73 9.21 18.85
CA THR A 18 27.73 8.53 18.03
C THR A 18 28.25 7.30 18.75
N PHE A 19 28.77 6.33 18.01
CA PHE A 19 29.44 5.17 18.58
C PHE A 19 30.97 5.37 18.62
N ASN A 20 31.54 5.44 19.80
CA ASN A 20 32.97 5.51 19.99
C ASN A 20 33.61 4.12 19.88
N ARG A 21 34.21 3.82 18.71
CA ARG A 21 34.83 2.51 18.42
C ARG A 21 35.96 2.15 19.41
N ALA A 22 36.75 3.13 19.79
CA ALA A 22 37.90 2.87 20.67
C ALA A 22 37.48 2.44 22.08
N LYS A 23 36.37 2.99 22.56
CA LYS A 23 35.81 2.67 23.87
C LYS A 23 34.77 1.57 23.85
N GLY A 24 34.17 1.27 22.66
CA GLY A 24 33.05 0.33 22.51
C GLY A 24 31.76 0.83 23.18
N VAL A 25 31.53 2.15 23.19
CA VAL A 25 30.40 2.79 23.87
C VAL A 25 29.70 3.82 23.01
N VAL A 26 28.42 4.08 23.29
CA VAL A 26 27.68 5.20 22.70
C VAL A 26 27.98 6.47 23.49
N GLU A 27 28.22 7.56 22.80
CA GLU A 27 28.37 8.91 23.35
C GLU A 27 27.24 9.80 22.82
N ILE A 28 26.52 10.46 23.75
CA ILE A 28 25.49 11.45 23.39
C ILE A 28 26.21 12.77 23.11
N LEU A 29 25.99 13.31 21.92
CA LEU A 29 26.56 14.59 21.50
C LEU A 29 25.74 15.73 22.10
N LYS A 30 26.42 16.70 22.67
CA LYS A 30 25.79 17.84 23.34
C LYS A 30 25.47 18.94 22.32
N ASN A 31 24.40 19.69 22.62
CA ASN A 31 24.11 20.94 21.91
C ASN A 31 24.90 22.11 22.53
N ASP A 32 24.73 23.30 21.98
CA ASP A 32 25.39 24.55 22.42
C ASP A 32 25.09 24.96 23.86
N LEU A 33 24.01 24.43 24.45
CA LEU A 33 23.67 24.62 25.87
C LEU A 33 24.17 23.46 26.74
N GLU A 34 25.08 22.63 26.28
CA GLU A 34 25.60 21.43 26.97
C GLU A 34 24.50 20.42 27.37
N LYS A 35 23.33 20.48 26.70
CA LYS A 35 22.20 19.55 26.92
C LYS A 35 22.27 18.37 25.94
N SER A 36 21.73 17.22 26.36
CA SER A 36 21.61 16.01 25.53
C SER A 36 20.46 16.10 24.54
N CYS A 37 19.42 16.85 24.86
CA CYS A 37 18.21 16.99 24.08
C CYS A 37 18.08 18.42 23.52
N THR A 38 17.68 18.53 22.28
CA THR A 38 17.37 19.80 21.60
C THR A 38 15.89 19.84 21.29
N PRO A 39 15.11 20.81 21.81
CA PRO A 39 13.70 20.97 21.44
C PRO A 39 13.53 21.07 19.92
N SER A 40 12.60 20.29 19.35
CA SER A 40 12.29 20.26 17.91
C SER A 40 11.40 21.44 17.50
N VAL A 41 11.86 22.64 17.84
CA VAL A 41 11.21 23.92 17.53
C VAL A 41 12.10 24.72 16.60
N VAL A 42 11.49 25.36 15.58
CA VAL A 42 12.16 26.23 14.62
C VAL A 42 11.54 27.61 14.71
N CYS A 43 12.37 28.64 14.70
CA CYS A 43 12.00 30.02 14.46
C CYS A 43 12.73 30.52 13.23
N ILE A 44 12.02 31.19 12.30
CA ILE A 44 12.64 31.76 11.11
C ILE A 44 12.24 33.24 11.07
N GLU A 45 13.24 34.13 11.13
CA GLU A 45 13.04 35.57 11.06
C GLU A 45 14.12 36.22 10.19
N ASN A 46 13.69 37.01 9.22
CA ASN A 46 14.59 37.69 8.27
C ASN A 46 15.57 36.68 7.58
N GLY A 47 15.11 35.44 7.35
CA GLY A 47 15.91 34.37 6.77
C GLY A 47 16.92 33.70 7.71
N ILE A 48 16.95 34.12 9.00
CA ILE A 48 17.79 33.49 10.04
C ILE A 48 16.98 32.36 10.71
N VAL A 49 17.58 31.16 10.76
CA VAL A 49 16.98 29.97 11.38
C VAL A 49 17.54 29.80 12.77
N THR A 50 16.69 29.83 13.78
CA THR A 50 16.97 29.53 15.18
C THR A 50 16.25 28.25 15.56
N ILE A 51 16.90 27.35 16.32
CA ILE A 51 16.31 26.08 16.76
C ILE A 51 16.47 25.87 18.28
N GLY A 52 15.84 24.82 18.75
CA GLY A 52 16.07 24.33 20.11
C GLY A 52 15.43 25.21 21.19
N GLU A 53 16.13 25.36 22.31
CA GLU A 53 15.64 26.09 23.50
C GLU A 53 15.36 27.55 23.21
N GLU A 54 16.19 28.19 22.41
CA GLU A 54 16.02 29.61 22.05
C GLU A 54 14.72 29.79 21.22
N ALA A 55 14.50 28.97 20.20
CA ALA A 55 13.26 28.99 19.42
C ALA A 55 12.03 28.68 20.29
N LYS A 56 12.15 27.75 21.27
CA LYS A 56 11.10 27.44 22.22
C LYS A 56 10.80 28.61 23.16
N ASN A 57 11.80 29.37 23.60
CA ASN A 57 11.63 30.56 24.38
C ASN A 57 10.92 31.68 23.57
N MET A 58 11.26 31.82 22.28
CA MET A 58 10.56 32.74 21.38
C MET A 58 9.08 32.32 21.23
N GLN A 59 8.78 31.03 21.10
CA GLN A 59 7.41 30.52 21.09
C GLN A 59 6.67 30.83 22.39
N ALA A 60 7.33 30.63 23.53
CA ALA A 60 6.79 30.95 24.85
C ALA A 60 6.52 32.44 25.07
N ALA A 61 7.20 33.29 24.31
CA ALA A 61 6.96 34.74 24.24
C ALA A 61 5.87 35.15 23.22
N GLY A 62 5.21 34.19 22.56
CA GLY A 62 4.12 34.46 21.61
C GLY A 62 4.59 34.70 20.17
N ASN A 63 5.88 34.49 19.85
CA ASN A 63 6.40 34.75 18.51
C ASN A 63 5.71 33.85 17.45
N LEU A 64 5.05 34.48 16.48
CA LEU A 64 4.30 33.78 15.43
C LEU A 64 5.20 33.10 14.37
N ASN A 65 6.46 33.53 14.24
CA ASN A 65 7.43 32.95 13.32
C ASN A 65 8.07 31.65 13.85
N THR A 66 7.43 30.98 14.81
CA THR A 66 7.86 29.71 15.36
C THR A 66 6.98 28.55 14.92
N ALA A 67 7.58 27.38 14.71
CA ALA A 67 6.89 26.12 14.42
C ALA A 67 7.36 25.00 15.35
N ALA A 68 6.40 24.25 15.88
CA ALA A 68 6.60 23.04 16.68
C ALA A 68 5.65 21.94 16.21
N PHE A 69 5.93 20.68 16.57
CA PHE A 69 5.10 19.51 16.24
C PHE A 69 4.92 19.20 14.74
N TYR A 70 5.61 19.88 13.84
CA TYR A 70 5.51 19.72 12.39
C TYR A 70 5.87 18.30 11.92
N LYS A 71 6.70 17.55 12.67
CA LYS A 71 7.03 16.14 12.34
C LYS A 71 5.78 15.27 12.26
N SER A 72 4.76 15.50 13.10
CA SER A 72 3.52 14.72 13.06
C SER A 72 2.71 14.90 11.78
N MET A 73 2.99 15.96 11.01
CA MET A 73 2.36 16.29 9.71
C MET A 73 3.29 15.99 8.53
N MET A 74 4.41 15.26 8.79
CA MET A 74 5.35 14.87 7.74
C MET A 74 4.62 14.05 6.65
N GLY A 75 4.90 14.35 5.38
CA GLY A 75 4.29 13.66 4.25
C GLY A 75 2.91 14.19 3.83
N GLU A 76 2.27 15.06 4.65
CA GLU A 76 1.01 15.73 4.27
C GLU A 76 1.28 16.82 3.24
N LYS A 77 0.70 16.67 2.05
CA LYS A 77 0.98 17.57 0.91
C LYS A 77 0.34 18.97 1.07
N ASP A 78 -0.81 19.02 1.72
CA ASP A 78 -1.63 20.22 1.82
C ASP A 78 -1.42 20.97 3.15
N TYR A 79 -0.53 20.47 4.01
CA TYR A 79 -0.20 21.12 5.26
C TYR A 79 1.00 22.04 5.11
N THR A 80 0.81 23.32 5.38
CA THR A 80 1.88 24.33 5.42
C THR A 80 1.79 25.17 6.68
N VAL A 81 2.90 25.76 7.08
CA VAL A 81 3.01 26.74 8.16
C VAL A 81 3.52 28.04 7.56
N PHE A 82 2.81 29.13 7.80
CA PHE A 82 3.22 30.45 7.33
C PHE A 82 4.18 31.10 8.34
N ILE A 83 5.42 31.34 7.94
CA ILE A 83 6.48 31.88 8.78
C ILE A 83 7.27 32.90 7.94
N ASP A 84 7.56 34.07 8.51
CA ASP A 84 8.40 35.12 7.88
C ASP A 84 7.97 35.45 6.43
N GLY A 85 6.64 35.54 6.20
CA GLY A 85 6.09 35.87 4.89
C GLY A 85 6.12 34.71 3.86
N LYS A 86 6.45 33.47 4.25
CA LYS A 86 6.54 32.29 3.38
C LYS A 86 5.81 31.09 3.97
N GLU A 87 5.37 30.20 3.08
CA GLU A 87 4.85 28.89 3.46
C GLU A 87 5.97 27.85 3.52
N TYR A 88 5.98 27.06 4.59
CA TYR A 88 6.90 25.97 4.81
C TYR A 88 6.14 24.68 5.01
N THR A 89 6.52 23.64 4.29
CA THR A 89 6.02 22.28 4.53
C THR A 89 6.72 21.67 5.75
N PRO A 90 6.16 20.59 6.35
CA PRO A 90 6.85 19.83 7.41
C PRO A 90 8.23 19.33 6.99
N GLU A 91 8.39 18.96 5.72
CA GLU A 91 9.69 18.55 5.16
C GLU A 91 10.69 19.71 5.12
N ASP A 92 10.24 20.93 4.76
CA ASP A 92 11.09 22.13 4.77
C ASP A 92 11.54 22.47 6.19
N LEU A 93 10.61 22.50 7.14
CA LEU A 93 10.92 22.76 8.56
C LEU A 93 11.87 21.73 9.15
N SER A 94 11.67 20.42 8.82
CA SER A 94 12.58 19.35 9.23
C SER A 94 13.97 19.51 8.60
N THR A 95 14.03 19.98 7.36
CA THR A 95 15.30 20.25 6.66
C THR A 95 16.06 21.37 7.35
N GLU A 96 15.41 22.51 7.66
CA GLU A 96 16.04 23.63 8.34
C GLU A 96 16.47 23.25 9.78
N PHE A 97 15.62 22.52 10.50
CA PHE A 97 15.94 22.02 11.83
C PHE A 97 17.19 21.11 11.80
N LEU A 98 17.21 20.09 10.93
CA LEU A 98 18.31 19.13 10.80
C LEU A 98 19.61 19.81 10.36
N ARG A 99 19.55 20.80 9.47
CA ARG A 99 20.71 21.58 9.03
C ARG A 99 21.31 22.36 10.17
N ALA A 100 20.48 23.08 10.93
CA ALA A 100 20.92 23.85 12.08
C ALA A 100 21.43 22.95 13.22
N LEU A 101 20.75 21.83 13.48
CA LEU A 101 21.17 20.83 14.47
C LEU A 101 22.54 20.25 14.14
N LYS A 102 22.78 19.91 12.84
CA LYS A 102 24.11 19.44 12.38
C LYS A 102 25.19 20.44 12.69
N ALA A 103 25.01 21.69 12.27
CA ALA A 103 25.98 22.76 12.49
C ALA A 103 26.28 23.01 13.98
N ASN A 104 25.23 23.04 14.80
CA ASN A 104 25.32 23.22 16.25
C ASN A 104 26.12 22.09 16.92
N VAL A 105 25.79 20.83 16.60
CA VAL A 105 26.45 19.64 17.17
C VAL A 105 27.90 19.55 16.68
N GLU A 106 28.20 19.82 15.39
CA GLU A 106 29.55 19.80 14.85
C GLU A 106 30.44 20.83 15.53
N GLN A 107 29.94 22.04 15.73
CA GLN A 107 30.67 23.12 16.39
C GLN A 107 30.93 22.81 17.86
N THR A 108 29.89 22.40 18.59
CA THR A 108 30.01 22.17 20.05
C THR A 108 30.94 21.00 20.38
N ASN A 109 30.89 19.92 19.59
CA ASN A 109 31.68 18.71 19.87
C ASN A 109 32.98 18.63 19.07
N ASN A 110 33.33 19.64 18.26
CA ASN A 110 34.49 19.68 17.38
C ASN A 110 34.63 18.43 16.50
N VAL A 111 33.53 18.06 15.83
CA VAL A 111 33.42 16.90 14.93
C VAL A 111 32.88 17.33 13.57
N GLN A 112 33.04 16.47 12.57
CA GLN A 112 32.39 16.59 11.27
C GLN A 112 31.48 15.36 11.06
N ILE A 113 30.17 15.57 10.86
CA ILE A 113 29.21 14.51 10.63
C ILE A 113 29.16 14.21 9.12
N GLU A 114 29.48 12.97 8.75
CA GLU A 114 29.37 12.48 7.36
C GLU A 114 28.02 11.82 7.13
N GLY A 115 27.75 10.72 7.84
CA GLY A 115 26.55 9.92 7.68
C GLY A 115 25.66 9.93 8.91
N ALA A 116 24.37 9.71 8.69
CA ALA A 116 23.38 9.62 9.75
C ALA A 116 22.40 8.46 9.55
N VAL A 117 22.12 7.74 10.63
CA VAL A 117 20.91 6.94 10.76
C VAL A 117 19.87 7.80 11.47
N ILE A 118 18.71 8.00 10.82
CA ILE A 118 17.64 8.84 11.37
C ILE A 118 16.48 7.93 11.79
N THR A 119 15.93 8.16 12.98
CA THR A 119 14.81 7.37 13.47
C THR A 119 13.47 7.94 13.03
N VAL A 120 12.52 7.04 12.88
CA VAL A 120 11.12 7.36 12.60
C VAL A 120 10.21 6.50 13.46
N PRO A 121 9.00 6.96 13.82
CA PRO A 121 8.00 6.12 14.45
C PRO A 121 7.76 4.84 13.63
N ALA A 122 7.50 3.72 14.29
CA ALA A 122 7.29 2.45 13.59
C ALA A 122 6.06 2.51 12.66
N TYR A 123 5.04 3.25 13.07
CA TYR A 123 3.77 3.39 12.36
C TYR A 123 3.77 4.51 11.28
N PHE A 124 4.95 5.06 10.93
CA PHE A 124 5.05 6.02 9.83
C PHE A 124 4.72 5.37 8.49
N THR A 125 3.96 6.10 7.67
CA THR A 125 3.67 5.74 6.29
C THR A 125 4.92 5.86 5.41
N GLU A 126 4.89 5.25 4.24
CA GLU A 126 5.98 5.38 3.25
C GLU A 126 6.22 6.84 2.82
N ALA A 127 5.15 7.63 2.70
CA ALA A 127 5.26 9.05 2.39
C ALA A 127 6.05 9.80 3.47
N GLN A 128 5.77 9.53 4.75
CA GLN A 128 6.44 10.13 5.90
C GLN A 128 7.93 9.72 5.99
N LYS A 129 8.23 8.43 5.78
CA LYS A 129 9.61 7.92 5.74
C LYS A 129 10.41 8.56 4.61
N THR A 130 9.85 8.60 3.40
CA THR A 130 10.49 9.20 2.22
C THR A 130 10.73 10.70 2.42
N ALA A 131 9.78 11.44 2.99
CA ALA A 131 9.93 12.85 3.34
C ALA A 131 11.06 13.07 4.38
N THR A 132 11.17 12.17 5.38
CA THR A 132 12.26 12.22 6.36
C THR A 132 13.63 12.00 5.72
N ILE A 133 13.75 11.03 4.79
CA ILE A 133 14.99 10.80 4.02
C ILE A 133 15.36 12.05 3.20
N ARG A 134 14.40 12.67 2.51
CA ARG A 134 14.65 13.87 1.71
C ARG A 134 15.07 15.04 2.59
N ALA A 135 14.40 15.24 3.73
CA ALA A 135 14.77 16.29 4.68
C ALA A 135 16.22 16.11 5.19
N GLY A 136 16.63 14.89 5.55
CA GLY A 136 18.00 14.59 5.95
C GLY A 136 19.04 14.87 4.86
N LYS A 137 18.76 14.43 3.62
CA LYS A 137 19.64 14.71 2.46
C LYS A 137 19.76 16.20 2.15
N ARG A 138 18.63 16.93 2.15
CA ARG A 138 18.60 18.39 1.95
C ARG A 138 19.31 19.16 3.06
N ALA A 139 19.33 18.61 4.27
CA ALA A 139 20.08 19.16 5.41
C ALA A 139 21.59 18.90 5.33
N GLY A 140 22.07 18.11 4.34
CA GLY A 140 23.47 17.84 4.11
C GLY A 140 24.02 16.62 4.85
N PHE A 141 23.16 15.65 5.20
CA PHE A 141 23.58 14.34 5.71
C PHE A 141 23.66 13.34 4.55
N GLU A 142 24.64 12.42 4.60
CA GLU A 142 24.51 11.13 3.95
C GLU A 142 23.55 10.29 4.82
N VAL A 143 22.31 10.09 4.36
CA VAL A 143 21.32 9.26 5.08
C VAL A 143 21.66 7.80 4.84
N LEU A 144 22.34 7.18 5.80
CA LEU A 144 22.79 5.78 5.73
C LEU A 144 21.63 4.81 5.81
N LYS A 145 20.68 5.08 6.71
CA LYS A 145 19.50 4.25 6.94
C LYS A 145 18.42 5.03 7.70
N ILE A 146 17.16 4.64 7.49
CA ILE A 146 16.06 4.93 8.41
C ILE A 146 15.83 3.70 9.29
N ILE A 147 15.61 3.89 10.58
CA ILE A 147 15.28 2.82 11.54
C ILE A 147 14.07 3.21 12.38
N HIS A 148 13.24 2.24 12.72
CA HIS A 148 12.11 2.50 13.62
C HIS A 148 12.58 2.81 15.05
N GLU A 149 11.98 3.82 15.68
CA GLU A 149 12.27 4.26 17.06
C GLU A 149 12.26 3.09 18.05
N PRO A 150 11.23 2.20 18.11
CA PRO A 150 11.23 1.06 19.02
C PRO A 150 12.31 0.02 18.68
N THR A 151 12.64 -0.19 17.41
CA THR A 151 13.75 -1.09 17.02
C THR A 151 15.08 -0.54 17.49
N ALA A 152 15.32 0.77 17.34
CA ALA A 152 16.50 1.42 17.88
C ALA A 152 16.56 1.30 19.42
N ALA A 153 15.44 1.51 20.11
CA ALA A 153 15.38 1.34 21.56
C ALA A 153 15.73 -0.09 22.01
N ILE A 154 15.23 -1.11 21.29
CA ILE A 154 15.53 -2.52 21.58
C ILE A 154 17.01 -2.82 21.32
N ILE A 155 17.61 -2.31 20.27
CA ILE A 155 19.04 -2.46 20.01
C ILE A 155 19.87 -1.94 21.18
N ALA A 156 19.56 -0.76 21.68
CA ALA A 156 20.27 -0.19 22.82
C ALA A 156 20.00 -0.94 24.14
N TYR A 157 18.77 -1.45 24.31
CA TYR A 157 18.35 -2.17 25.51
C TYR A 157 18.68 -3.67 25.49
N GLY A 158 18.35 -4.35 24.41
CA GLY A 158 18.23 -5.81 24.33
C GLY A 158 19.54 -6.59 24.41
N LEU A 159 20.67 -5.92 24.35
CA LEU A 159 22.01 -6.54 24.28
C LEU A 159 22.57 -6.96 25.64
N THR A 160 21.77 -6.89 26.72
CA THR A 160 22.24 -7.12 28.08
C THR A 160 21.83 -8.47 28.69
N GLY A 161 21.05 -9.32 27.98
CA GLY A 161 20.50 -10.56 28.49
C GLY A 161 20.94 -11.82 27.74
N SER A 162 20.92 -12.97 28.44
CA SER A 162 21.05 -14.30 27.82
C SER A 162 19.68 -14.97 27.76
N GLY A 163 19.39 -15.64 26.62
CA GLY A 163 18.16 -16.38 26.40
C GLY A 163 17.10 -15.62 25.62
N LYS A 164 16.16 -16.37 25.04
CA LYS A 164 15.04 -15.82 24.25
C LYS A 164 14.03 -15.14 25.17
N LYS A 165 13.66 -13.89 24.84
CA LYS A 165 12.69 -13.06 25.57
C LYS A 165 11.72 -12.40 24.61
N ASN A 166 10.48 -12.23 25.04
CA ASN A 166 9.49 -11.37 24.41
C ASN A 166 9.52 -9.99 25.11
N VAL A 167 9.96 -8.98 24.40
CA VAL A 167 10.10 -7.61 24.90
C VAL A 167 9.07 -6.72 24.21
N MET A 168 8.29 -5.99 24.99
CA MET A 168 7.42 -4.94 24.48
C MET A 168 8.10 -3.58 24.70
N VAL A 169 8.19 -2.79 23.65
CA VAL A 169 8.51 -1.36 23.72
C VAL A 169 7.21 -0.58 23.64
N TYR A 170 6.94 0.20 24.67
CA TYR A 170 5.85 1.16 24.76
C TYR A 170 6.45 2.56 24.59
N ASP A 171 6.34 3.11 23.39
CA ASP A 171 6.91 4.41 23.07
C ASP A 171 5.81 5.47 23.00
N LEU A 172 5.71 6.31 24.01
CA LEU A 172 4.81 7.47 24.04
C LEU A 172 5.64 8.75 24.00
N GLY A 173 5.82 9.24 22.78
CA GLY A 173 6.53 10.47 22.50
C GLY A 173 5.67 11.73 22.71
N GLY A 174 6.13 12.85 22.12
CA GLY A 174 5.37 14.11 22.18
C GLY A 174 4.23 14.17 21.16
N GLY A 175 4.33 13.46 20.03
CA GLY A 175 3.37 13.51 18.95
C GLY A 175 2.78 12.18 18.52
N THR A 176 3.49 11.07 18.79
CA THR A 176 3.17 9.72 18.34
C THR A 176 3.15 8.74 19.50
N PHE A 177 2.39 7.67 19.34
CA PHE A 177 2.42 6.47 20.16
C PHE A 177 2.73 5.27 19.29
N ASP A 178 3.73 4.49 19.67
CA ASP A 178 4.09 3.22 19.05
C ASP A 178 4.22 2.12 20.11
N VAL A 179 3.72 0.94 19.77
CA VAL A 179 3.95 -0.28 20.54
C VAL A 179 4.53 -1.33 19.61
N THR A 180 5.67 -1.89 19.99
CA THR A 180 6.34 -2.95 19.25
C THR A 180 6.67 -4.11 20.18
N ILE A 181 6.34 -5.31 19.76
CA ILE A 181 6.68 -6.55 20.45
C ILE A 181 7.76 -7.25 19.63
N ALA A 182 8.85 -7.61 20.27
CA ALA A 182 9.98 -8.26 19.62
C ALA A 182 10.45 -9.48 20.39
N GLU A 183 10.91 -10.48 19.66
CA GLU A 183 11.73 -11.56 20.18
C GLU A 183 13.18 -11.11 20.21
N VAL A 184 13.81 -11.19 21.37
CA VAL A 184 15.23 -10.87 21.58
C VAL A 184 15.94 -12.12 22.05
N ASP A 185 17.03 -12.52 21.36
CA ASP A 185 17.86 -13.65 21.74
C ASP A 185 19.34 -13.29 21.54
N GLY A 186 20.00 -12.92 22.62
CA GLY A 186 21.36 -12.39 22.58
C GLY A 186 21.43 -11.12 21.73
N SER A 187 22.23 -11.14 20.63
CA SER A 187 22.33 -10.03 19.68
C SER A 187 21.18 -9.93 18.69
N LYS A 188 20.36 -10.98 18.58
CA LYS A 188 19.29 -11.06 17.58
C LYS A 188 18.03 -10.34 18.07
N VAL A 189 17.58 -9.37 17.29
CA VAL A 189 16.37 -8.58 17.53
C VAL A 189 15.42 -8.80 16.35
N VAL A 190 14.24 -9.35 16.63
CA VAL A 190 13.21 -9.65 15.63
C VAL A 190 11.86 -9.12 16.10
N PRO A 191 11.43 -7.94 15.64
CA PRO A 191 10.05 -7.51 15.84
C PRO A 191 9.08 -8.53 15.27
N ILE A 192 7.99 -8.80 15.99
CA ILE A 192 6.95 -9.77 15.60
C ILE A 192 5.59 -9.12 15.38
N ALA A 193 5.33 -7.99 16.04
CA ALA A 193 4.17 -7.15 15.78
C ALA A 193 4.46 -5.69 16.15
N THR A 194 3.87 -4.77 15.40
CA THR A 194 3.90 -3.34 15.71
C THR A 194 2.54 -2.71 15.41
N ASN A 195 2.15 -1.76 16.26
CA ASN A 195 0.96 -0.95 16.06
C ASN A 195 1.21 0.45 16.62
N GLY A 196 0.38 1.42 16.27
CA GLY A 196 0.57 2.77 16.75
C GLY A 196 -0.46 3.75 16.23
N ASN A 197 -0.32 4.99 16.67
CA ASN A 197 -1.07 6.13 16.18
C ASN A 197 -0.12 7.33 16.05
N HIS A 198 0.11 7.78 14.80
CA HIS A 198 0.99 8.90 14.48
C HIS A 198 0.45 10.26 14.93
N ASN A 199 -0.75 10.29 15.50
CA ASN A 199 -1.41 11.50 16.00
C ASN A 199 -1.82 11.41 17.48
N LEU A 200 -1.27 10.45 18.23
CA LEU A 200 -1.46 10.26 19.66
C LEU A 200 -0.13 10.42 20.38
N GLY A 201 0.02 11.46 21.18
CA GLY A 201 1.25 11.73 21.95
C GLY A 201 1.03 12.82 22.97
N GLY A 202 2.08 13.21 23.68
CA GLY A 202 2.06 14.20 24.76
C GLY A 202 1.32 15.50 24.42
N LYS A 203 1.34 15.94 23.15
CA LYS A 203 0.57 17.09 22.66
C LYS A 203 -0.94 16.97 22.89
N ASN A 204 -1.48 15.74 22.91
CA ASN A 204 -2.90 15.50 23.13
C ASN A 204 -3.24 15.70 24.61
N TRP A 205 -2.36 15.28 25.51
CA TRP A 205 -2.44 15.57 26.96
C TRP A 205 -2.32 17.06 27.25
N ASP A 206 -1.38 17.76 26.61
CA ASP A 206 -1.26 19.23 26.68
C ASP A 206 -2.52 19.93 26.19
N SER A 207 -3.14 19.40 25.14
CA SER A 207 -4.38 19.93 24.58
C SER A 207 -5.56 19.82 25.54
N ALA A 208 -5.63 18.76 26.37
CA ALA A 208 -6.67 18.63 27.39
C ALA A 208 -6.54 19.75 28.45
N ILE A 209 -5.32 19.99 28.95
CA ILE A 209 -5.04 21.11 29.88
C ILE A 209 -5.39 22.45 29.22
N ARG A 210 -5.00 22.65 27.98
CA ARG A 210 -5.25 23.90 27.25
C ARG A 210 -6.73 24.18 27.09
N LYS A 211 -7.54 23.19 26.70
CA LYS A 211 -8.99 23.33 26.58
C LYS A 211 -9.64 23.72 27.91
N GLU A 212 -9.20 23.12 29.01
CA GLU A 212 -9.67 23.44 30.35
C GLU A 212 -9.36 24.89 30.70
N LEU A 213 -8.13 25.35 30.46
CA LEU A 213 -7.71 26.72 30.77
C LEU A 213 -8.42 27.76 29.90
N ILE A 214 -8.61 27.48 28.62
CA ILE A 214 -9.37 28.36 27.71
C ILE A 214 -10.81 28.49 28.17
N GLN A 215 -11.44 27.36 28.56
CA GLN A 215 -12.82 27.38 29.03
C GLN A 215 -12.97 28.19 30.33
N ARG A 216 -12.10 27.96 31.32
CA ARG A 216 -12.12 28.73 32.57
C ARG A 216 -11.90 30.23 32.36
N PHE A 217 -10.98 30.58 31.46
CA PHE A 217 -10.69 31.99 31.15
C PHE A 217 -11.88 32.65 30.42
N LEU A 218 -12.51 31.91 29.50
CA LEU A 218 -13.72 32.33 28.80
C LEU A 218 -14.88 32.56 29.80
N ASP A 219 -15.09 31.65 30.74
CA ASP A 219 -16.16 31.71 31.74
C ASP A 219 -15.95 32.90 32.71
N GLU A 220 -14.69 33.21 33.03
CA GLU A 220 -14.36 34.29 33.97
C GLU A 220 -14.36 35.69 33.32
N PHE A 221 -13.78 35.80 32.10
CA PHE A 221 -13.54 37.11 31.47
C PHE A 221 -14.31 37.31 30.15
N GLY A 222 -15.00 36.29 29.62
CA GLY A 222 -15.69 36.35 28.35
C GLY A 222 -14.80 36.40 27.10
N ILE A 223 -13.50 36.10 27.25
CA ILE A 223 -12.50 36.15 26.19
C ILE A 223 -12.09 34.76 25.76
N ASN A 224 -12.23 34.44 24.46
CA ASN A 224 -11.73 33.19 23.89
C ASN A 224 -10.29 33.34 23.38
N ILE A 225 -9.34 32.71 24.07
CA ILE A 225 -7.90 32.77 23.76
C ILE A 225 -7.59 32.20 22.37
N GLU A 226 -8.44 31.33 21.80
CA GLU A 226 -8.25 30.78 20.45
C GLU A 226 -8.25 31.85 19.37
N ASN A 227 -8.88 33.01 19.65
CA ASN A 227 -8.90 34.14 18.73
C ASN A 227 -7.65 35.04 18.84
N HIS A 228 -6.71 34.69 19.74
CA HIS A 228 -5.49 35.45 20.04
C HIS A 228 -4.25 34.57 19.78
N PRO A 229 -3.71 34.59 18.56
CA PRO A 229 -2.65 33.62 18.15
C PRO A 229 -1.38 33.68 19.00
N GLU A 230 -0.98 34.86 19.48
CA GLU A 230 0.23 35.00 20.32
C GLU A 230 0.01 34.36 21.69
N GLU A 231 -1.07 34.70 22.38
CA GLU A 231 -1.45 34.17 23.68
C GLU A 231 -1.74 32.66 23.60
N TYR A 232 -2.32 32.19 22.51
CA TYR A 232 -2.53 30.78 22.25
C TYR A 232 -1.22 30.00 22.15
N LYS A 233 -0.19 30.55 21.46
CA LYS A 233 1.16 29.94 21.42
C LYS A 233 1.83 29.95 22.78
N MET A 234 1.72 31.05 23.53
CA MET A 234 2.24 31.12 24.92
C MET A 234 1.58 30.05 25.80
N LEU A 235 0.26 29.90 25.70
CA LEU A 235 -0.51 28.93 26.46
C LEU A 235 -0.10 27.48 26.12
N GLN A 236 0.22 27.20 24.87
CA GLN A 236 0.68 25.88 24.42
C GLN A 236 1.95 25.42 25.17
N VAL A 237 2.93 26.29 25.31
CA VAL A 237 4.16 26.01 26.07
C VAL A 237 3.88 25.83 27.55
N LYS A 238 3.03 26.70 28.12
CA LYS A 238 2.63 26.60 29.54
C LYS A 238 1.94 25.28 29.87
N CYS A 239 1.08 24.77 28.96
CA CYS A 239 0.40 23.48 29.17
C CYS A 239 1.38 22.28 29.21
N GLU A 240 2.41 22.28 28.37
CA GLU A 240 3.48 21.26 28.45
C GLU A 240 4.19 21.33 29.81
N ASP A 241 4.51 22.52 30.31
CA ASP A 241 5.14 22.69 31.63
C ASP A 241 4.23 22.24 32.79
N VAL A 242 2.93 22.52 32.71
CA VAL A 242 1.91 22.01 33.65
C VAL A 242 1.92 20.48 33.68
N LYS A 243 1.85 19.83 32.51
CA LYS A 243 1.92 18.36 32.38
C LYS A 243 3.20 17.80 33.04
N LYS A 244 4.36 18.41 32.78
CA LYS A 244 5.64 18.01 33.36
C LYS A 244 5.64 18.16 34.89
N ARG A 245 5.11 19.26 35.45
CA ARG A 245 5.01 19.45 36.89
C ARG A 245 4.07 18.44 37.55
N LEU A 246 2.96 18.11 36.94
CA LEU A 246 2.02 17.11 37.43
C LEU A 246 2.59 15.67 37.44
N THR A 247 3.75 15.43 36.83
CA THR A 247 4.49 14.17 36.99
C THR A 247 4.96 13.94 38.43
N SER A 248 5.33 15.00 39.12
CA SER A 248 5.84 14.95 40.51
C SER A 248 4.90 15.59 41.53
N LEU A 249 4.10 16.57 41.13
CA LEU A 249 3.19 17.30 42.02
C LEU A 249 1.76 16.79 41.90
N SER A 250 0.97 16.89 42.96
CA SER A 250 -0.48 16.59 42.96
C SER A 250 -1.30 17.73 42.34
N SER A 251 -0.80 18.97 42.38
CA SER A 251 -1.41 20.12 41.73
C SER A 251 -0.36 21.17 41.37
N THR A 252 -0.71 22.08 40.45
CA THR A 252 0.13 23.22 40.06
C THR A 252 -0.73 24.40 39.63
N ASP A 253 -0.31 25.61 39.99
CA ASP A 253 -0.91 26.85 39.54
C ASP A 253 -0.35 27.24 38.16
N VAL A 254 -1.23 27.77 37.32
CA VAL A 254 -0.88 28.38 36.02
C VAL A 254 -1.57 29.74 35.86
N THR A 255 -0.81 30.72 35.47
CA THR A 255 -1.33 32.06 35.16
C THR A 255 -1.57 32.18 33.64
N VAL A 256 -2.78 32.51 33.25
CA VAL A 256 -3.21 32.80 31.88
C VAL A 256 -3.48 34.29 31.73
N GLN A 257 -2.99 34.86 30.65
CA GLN A 257 -3.17 36.29 30.35
C GLN A 257 -3.61 36.48 28.91
N CYS A 258 -4.57 37.35 28.70
CA CYS A 258 -5.06 37.74 27.38
C CYS A 258 -5.77 39.12 27.49
N GLU A 259 -5.56 40.00 26.51
CA GLU A 259 -6.19 41.34 26.45
C GLU A 259 -6.08 42.18 27.76
N GLY A 260 -4.98 42.02 28.50
CA GLY A 260 -4.78 42.75 29.77
C GLY A 260 -5.46 42.09 30.99
N TYR A 261 -6.26 41.07 30.81
CA TYR A 261 -6.84 40.27 31.89
C TYR A 261 -5.85 39.18 32.34
N SER A 262 -5.93 38.74 33.58
CA SER A 262 -5.05 37.72 34.16
C SER A 262 -5.82 36.82 35.12
N GLY A 263 -5.95 35.53 34.77
CA GLY A 263 -6.53 34.50 35.60
C GLY A 263 -5.47 33.57 36.13
N LYS A 264 -5.64 33.13 37.40
CA LYS A 264 -4.78 32.10 38.02
C LYS A 264 -5.59 30.84 38.34
N TYR A 265 -5.20 29.73 37.73
CA TYR A 265 -5.96 28.49 37.79
C TYR A 265 -5.11 27.35 38.36
N GLU A 266 -5.65 26.63 39.33
CA GLU A 266 -5.07 25.39 39.79
C GLU A 266 -5.51 24.22 38.93
N ILE A 267 -4.54 23.44 38.46
CA ILE A 267 -4.76 22.15 37.77
C ILE A 267 -4.25 21.05 38.67
N THR A 268 -5.14 20.11 39.04
CA THR A 268 -4.77 18.92 39.83
C THR A 268 -4.44 17.76 38.92
N ARG A 269 -3.60 16.83 39.40
CA ARG A 269 -3.29 15.58 38.71
C ARG A 269 -4.55 14.75 38.50
N GLU A 270 -5.43 14.68 39.48
CA GLU A 270 -6.69 13.94 39.39
C GLU A 270 -7.59 14.45 38.25
N LEU A 271 -7.77 15.77 38.14
CA LEU A 271 -8.50 16.37 37.02
C LEU A 271 -7.85 16.04 35.67
N PHE A 272 -6.54 16.20 35.59
CA PHE A 272 -5.76 15.91 34.38
C PHE A 272 -5.90 14.47 33.94
N GLU A 273 -5.74 13.50 34.87
CA GLU A 273 -5.85 12.07 34.57
C GLU A 273 -7.28 11.69 34.17
N MET A 274 -8.31 12.27 34.80
CA MET A 274 -9.70 12.09 34.43
C MET A 274 -9.97 12.57 32.99
N GLN A 275 -9.52 13.77 32.64
CA GLN A 275 -9.71 14.34 31.30
C GLN A 275 -8.96 13.62 30.20
N THR A 276 -7.86 12.94 30.53
CA THR A 276 -6.99 12.26 29.58
C THR A 276 -7.14 10.73 29.60
N TYR A 277 -8.07 10.20 30.39
CA TYR A 277 -8.32 8.76 30.53
C TYR A 277 -8.58 8.06 29.19
N ASN A 278 -9.35 8.69 28.30
CA ASN A 278 -9.63 8.12 26.98
C ASN A 278 -8.37 7.98 26.11
N LEU A 279 -7.42 8.93 26.21
CA LEU A 279 -6.13 8.85 25.48
C LEU A 279 -5.30 7.66 25.99
N LEU A 280 -5.31 7.43 27.31
CA LEU A 280 -4.65 6.27 27.90
C LEU A 280 -5.31 4.95 27.47
N CYS A 281 -6.64 4.88 27.44
CA CYS A 281 -7.39 3.71 26.96
C CYS A 281 -7.05 3.41 25.49
N GLU A 282 -6.87 4.42 24.65
CA GLU A 282 -6.49 4.25 23.25
C GLU A 282 -5.14 3.56 23.12
N THR A 283 -4.15 3.92 23.95
CA THR A 283 -2.85 3.22 23.94
C THR A 283 -3.00 1.75 24.30
N ASN A 284 -3.85 1.41 25.26
CA ASN A 284 -4.10 0.02 25.65
C ASN A 284 -4.80 -0.78 24.54
N LEU A 285 -5.77 -0.17 23.84
CA LEU A 285 -6.43 -0.82 22.70
C LEU A 285 -5.43 -1.16 21.56
N LEU A 286 -4.43 -0.31 21.32
CA LEU A 286 -3.39 -0.57 20.34
C LEU A 286 -2.44 -1.70 20.78
N ILE A 287 -2.19 -1.86 22.08
CA ILE A 287 -1.45 -3.01 22.63
C ILE A 287 -2.24 -4.31 22.40
N GLU A 288 -3.52 -4.33 22.79
CA GLU A 288 -4.39 -5.50 22.59
C GLU A 288 -4.50 -5.90 21.12
N LYS A 289 -4.49 -4.91 20.22
CA LYS A 289 -4.45 -5.16 18.78
C LYS A 289 -3.14 -5.85 18.34
N CYS A 290 -1.98 -5.43 18.88
CA CYS A 290 -0.71 -6.15 18.66
C CYS A 290 -0.81 -7.60 19.13
N PHE A 291 -1.36 -7.86 20.30
CA PHE A 291 -1.52 -9.22 20.81
C PHE A 291 -2.41 -10.07 19.91
N SER A 292 -3.51 -9.51 19.44
CA SER A 292 -4.43 -10.19 18.52
C SER A 292 -3.79 -10.52 17.17
N GLU A 293 -2.90 -9.67 16.66
CA GLU A 293 -2.16 -9.86 15.41
C GLU A 293 -1.11 -10.98 15.53
N ILE A 294 -0.48 -11.15 16.70
CA ILE A 294 0.40 -12.29 16.97
C ILE A 294 -0.41 -13.59 17.07
N GLY A 295 -1.59 -13.53 17.65
CA GLY A 295 -2.50 -14.68 17.78
C GLY A 295 -2.04 -15.69 18.86
N ASN A 296 -2.57 -16.92 18.77
CA ASN A 296 -2.21 -18.06 19.65
C ASN A 296 -2.35 -17.77 21.14
N GLY A 297 -3.26 -16.87 21.53
CA GLY A 297 -3.45 -16.48 22.94
C GLY A 297 -2.32 -15.61 23.51
N PHE A 298 -1.51 -14.97 22.65
CA PHE A 298 -0.50 -14.03 23.09
C PHE A 298 -1.15 -12.85 23.86
N GLY A 299 -0.52 -12.42 24.94
CA GLY A 299 -1.05 -11.35 25.80
C GLY A 299 0.00 -10.86 26.78
N TRP A 300 -0.41 -10.06 27.76
CA TRP A 300 0.46 -9.51 28.78
C TRP A 300 1.29 -10.57 29.51
N HIS A 301 0.73 -11.76 29.74
CA HIS A 301 1.43 -12.90 30.38
C HIS A 301 2.54 -13.50 29.53
N SER A 302 2.53 -13.26 28.22
CA SER A 302 3.54 -13.76 27.28
C SER A 302 4.78 -12.87 27.22
N LEU A 303 4.73 -11.70 27.84
CA LEU A 303 5.83 -10.75 27.88
C LEU A 303 6.78 -11.07 29.03
N ASP A 304 8.07 -11.04 28.74
CA ASP A 304 9.14 -11.13 29.75
C ASP A 304 9.47 -9.74 30.29
N GLU A 305 9.48 -8.73 29.44
CA GLU A 305 9.87 -7.37 29.78
C GLU A 305 9.04 -6.32 29.03
N VAL A 306 8.80 -5.18 29.68
CA VAL A 306 8.17 -3.98 29.12
C VAL A 306 9.11 -2.81 29.29
N VAL A 307 9.53 -2.20 28.19
CA VAL A 307 10.43 -1.05 28.13
C VAL A 307 9.62 0.20 27.79
N LEU A 308 9.72 1.22 28.64
CA LEU A 308 9.09 2.52 28.41
C LEU A 308 10.08 3.46 27.72
N VAL A 309 9.62 4.07 26.63
CA VAL A 309 10.36 5.01 25.79
C VAL A 309 9.51 6.27 25.56
N GLY A 310 10.19 7.40 25.32
CA GLY A 310 9.53 8.69 25.11
C GLY A 310 9.17 9.41 26.42
N GLY A 311 9.35 10.73 26.42
CA GLY A 311 9.20 11.57 27.63
C GLY A 311 7.81 11.54 28.25
N SER A 312 6.75 11.26 27.48
CA SER A 312 5.37 11.19 27.97
C SER A 312 5.09 9.93 28.81
N THR A 313 5.93 8.90 28.74
CA THR A 313 5.84 7.71 29.63
C THR A 313 6.20 8.02 31.09
N ARG A 314 6.71 9.21 31.37
CA ARG A 314 6.97 9.68 32.72
C ARG A 314 5.69 9.98 33.51
N MET A 315 4.55 10.18 32.84
CA MET A 315 3.26 10.41 33.48
C MET A 315 2.88 9.22 34.39
N PRO A 316 2.48 9.46 35.67
CA PRO A 316 2.13 8.39 36.58
C PRO A 316 1.09 7.41 36.07
N GLN A 317 0.01 7.91 35.47
CA GLN A 317 -1.09 7.11 34.92
C GLN A 317 -0.61 6.05 33.88
N VAL A 318 0.46 6.34 33.12
CA VAL A 318 1.02 5.37 32.15
C VAL A 318 1.67 4.20 32.87
N LYS A 319 2.52 4.50 33.88
CA LYS A 319 3.19 3.46 34.68
C LYS A 319 2.20 2.61 35.45
N GLU A 320 1.18 3.23 36.03
CA GLU A 320 0.13 2.56 36.79
C GLU A 320 -0.72 1.65 35.86
N MET A 321 -1.09 2.10 34.69
CA MET A 321 -1.79 1.29 33.71
C MET A 321 -0.95 0.06 33.31
N ILE A 322 0.32 0.27 32.92
CA ILE A 322 1.20 -0.84 32.53
C ILE A 322 1.40 -1.81 33.72
N GLN A 323 1.62 -1.32 34.92
CA GLN A 323 1.79 -2.18 36.08
C GLN A 323 0.55 -3.00 36.43
N ARG A 324 -0.62 -2.43 36.27
CA ARG A 324 -1.91 -3.11 36.46
C ARG A 324 -2.12 -4.22 35.45
N GLU A 325 -1.91 -3.94 34.17
CA GLU A 325 -2.18 -4.89 33.07
C GLU A 325 -1.08 -5.96 32.98
N TYR A 326 0.17 -5.59 33.10
CA TYR A 326 1.32 -6.49 33.02
C TYR A 326 1.54 -7.32 34.31
N GLY A 327 1.07 -6.82 35.45
CA GLY A 327 1.28 -7.45 36.75
C GLY A 327 2.71 -7.35 37.31
N LYS A 328 3.61 -6.67 36.59
CA LYS A 328 5.00 -6.41 36.97
C LYS A 328 5.35 -4.95 36.71
N SER A 329 6.42 -4.45 37.31
CA SER A 329 6.90 -3.11 36.98
C SER A 329 7.60 -3.10 35.63
N PRO A 330 7.34 -2.09 34.78
CA PRO A 330 8.11 -1.91 33.55
C PRO A 330 9.59 -1.64 33.90
N VAL A 331 10.46 -1.94 32.92
CA VAL A 331 11.90 -1.72 33.08
C VAL A 331 12.18 -0.22 33.01
N THR A 332 12.66 0.35 34.10
CA THR A 332 13.05 1.77 34.19
C THR A 332 14.47 1.96 34.66
N LYS A 333 15.10 0.90 35.21
CA LYS A 333 16.48 0.97 35.71
C LYS A 333 17.45 0.96 34.53
N ASN A 334 18.36 1.95 34.55
CA ASN A 334 19.44 2.12 33.57
C ASN A 334 18.97 2.44 32.12
N ILE A 335 17.72 2.88 31.97
CA ILE A 335 17.20 3.38 30.72
C ILE A 335 16.95 4.88 30.89
N ASP A 336 17.61 5.67 30.05
CA ASP A 336 17.20 7.06 29.86
C ASP A 336 16.24 7.11 28.66
N VAL A 337 14.96 7.31 28.96
CA VAL A 337 13.87 7.29 27.98
C VAL A 337 14.01 8.36 26.89
N ASP A 338 14.82 9.39 27.15
CA ASP A 338 15.04 10.50 26.22
C ASP A 338 16.22 10.24 25.25
N THR A 339 17.16 9.34 25.58
CA THR A 339 18.40 9.14 24.79
C THR A 339 18.56 7.73 24.21
N ILE A 340 17.79 6.75 24.67
CA ILE A 340 17.93 5.35 24.27
C ILE A 340 17.73 5.12 22.78
N VAL A 341 16.80 5.85 22.16
CA VAL A 341 16.50 5.76 20.71
C VAL A 341 17.69 6.25 19.89
N ALA A 342 18.25 7.40 20.23
CA ALA A 342 19.46 7.92 19.59
C ALA A 342 20.65 7.00 19.76
N ALA A 343 20.77 6.36 20.95
CA ALA A 343 21.84 5.40 21.22
C ALA A 343 21.75 4.18 20.29
N GLY A 344 20.57 3.60 20.13
CA GLY A 344 20.36 2.48 19.20
C GLY A 344 20.59 2.88 17.75
N ALA A 345 20.17 4.08 17.36
CA ALA A 345 20.43 4.63 16.02
C ALA A 345 21.95 4.83 15.77
N ALA A 346 22.72 5.27 16.77
CA ALA A 346 24.18 5.39 16.67
C ALA A 346 24.86 4.02 16.50
N MET A 347 24.39 3.00 17.21
CA MET A 347 24.85 1.63 17.04
C MET A 347 24.54 1.11 15.64
N GLN A 348 23.34 1.39 15.10
CA GLN A 348 22.97 1.05 13.73
C GLN A 348 23.82 1.81 12.70
N ALA A 349 24.16 3.08 12.96
CA ALA A 349 25.03 3.86 12.05
C ALA A 349 26.42 3.22 11.95
N GLN A 350 26.94 2.70 13.05
CA GLN A 350 28.19 1.95 13.06
C GLN A 350 28.07 0.65 12.27
N LEU A 351 26.96 -0.11 12.43
CA LEU A 351 26.72 -1.35 11.69
C LEU A 351 26.56 -1.13 10.17
N CYS A 352 26.06 0.02 9.75
CA CYS A 352 26.02 0.37 8.32
C CYS A 352 27.41 0.52 7.68
N THR A 353 28.43 0.80 8.50
CA THR A 353 29.81 1.02 8.02
C THR A 353 30.66 -0.25 8.12
N ASP A 354 30.56 -0.99 9.22
CA ASP A 354 31.50 -2.09 9.55
C ASP A 354 30.83 -3.47 9.57
N ASP A 355 29.51 -3.55 9.41
CA ASP A 355 28.69 -4.77 9.53
C ASP A 355 28.84 -5.56 10.86
N VAL A 356 29.73 -5.12 11.72
CA VAL A 356 30.01 -5.71 13.04
C VAL A 356 30.24 -4.62 14.09
N LEU A 357 29.59 -4.76 15.21
CA LEU A 357 29.76 -3.90 16.38
C LEU A 357 30.28 -4.74 17.56
N VAL A 358 31.30 -4.22 18.25
CA VAL A 358 31.83 -4.85 19.48
C VAL A 358 31.58 -3.90 20.65
N LEU A 359 30.72 -4.33 21.59
CA LEU A 359 30.45 -3.61 22.85
C LEU A 359 31.40 -4.06 23.94
N GLY A 360 31.92 -3.11 24.69
CA GLY A 360 32.89 -3.39 25.78
C GLY A 360 34.30 -3.60 25.23
N GLY A 361 34.98 -2.50 24.92
CA GLY A 361 36.41 -2.51 24.58
C GLY A 361 37.27 -2.91 25.78
N ALA A 362 38.55 -3.21 25.50
CA ALA A 362 39.56 -3.83 26.41
C ALA A 362 39.90 -3.09 27.73
N THR A 363 39.18 -2.06 28.14
CA THR A 363 39.54 -1.24 29.30
C THR A 363 38.64 -1.45 30.52
N GLY A 364 37.68 -2.36 30.52
CA GLY A 364 36.92 -2.74 31.73
C GLY A 364 36.05 -1.65 32.36
N GLU A 365 35.95 -0.46 31.80
CA GLU A 365 35.10 0.61 32.28
C GLU A 365 33.71 0.54 31.65
N VAL A 366 32.69 0.49 32.48
CA VAL A 366 31.27 0.47 32.12
C VAL A 366 30.89 1.83 31.51
N PRO A 367 30.23 1.84 30.30
CA PRO A 367 29.86 3.09 29.64
C PRO A 367 28.93 3.98 30.48
N PRO A 368 28.97 5.31 30.29
CA PRO A 368 28.11 6.25 31.00
C PRO A 368 26.63 6.22 30.63
N VAL A 369 26.22 5.57 29.53
CA VAL A 369 24.87 5.01 29.41
C VAL A 369 24.92 3.75 30.27
N SER A 370 24.60 3.89 31.52
CA SER A 370 24.77 2.86 32.54
C SER A 370 23.86 1.67 32.28
N LEU A 371 24.28 0.74 31.43
CA LEU A 371 23.74 -0.60 31.32
C LEU A 371 24.19 -1.46 32.50
N ARG A 372 24.06 -0.91 33.73
CA ARG A 372 24.38 -1.64 34.95
C ARG A 372 23.35 -2.69 35.23
N GLY A 373 23.67 -3.94 34.93
CA GLY A 373 22.83 -5.10 35.28
C GLY A 373 23.37 -6.46 34.87
N SER A 374 24.58 -6.55 34.32
CA SER A 374 25.21 -7.85 34.05
C SER A 374 26.28 -8.20 35.07
N PRO A 375 26.33 -9.44 35.60
CA PRO A 375 27.46 -9.88 36.40
C PRO A 375 28.73 -9.87 35.55
N ALA A 376 29.72 -9.16 36.01
CA ALA A 376 31.05 -9.15 35.43
C ALA A 376 31.64 -10.56 35.49
N SER A 377 31.60 -11.28 34.36
CA SER A 377 32.54 -12.38 34.08
C SER A 377 32.33 -12.94 32.69
N ARG A 378 32.71 -12.24 31.63
CA ARG A 378 33.16 -12.86 30.39
C ARG A 378 34.16 -11.91 29.72
N SER A 379 35.37 -12.40 29.52
CA SER A 379 36.47 -11.76 28.81
C SER A 379 36.29 -11.80 27.26
N GLY A 380 35.11 -11.33 26.81
CA GLY A 380 34.80 -11.18 25.38
C GLY A 380 33.68 -10.16 25.25
N GLY A 381 33.91 -9.07 24.53
CA GLY A 381 32.87 -8.07 24.23
C GLY A 381 31.68 -8.72 23.49
N LEU A 382 30.47 -8.20 23.71
CA LEU A 382 29.29 -8.63 22.95
C LEU A 382 29.44 -8.21 21.47
N VAL A 383 29.36 -9.16 20.57
CA VAL A 383 29.48 -8.95 19.14
C VAL A 383 28.07 -8.93 18.52
N ILE A 384 27.72 -7.85 17.82
CA ILE A 384 26.47 -7.70 17.08
C ILE A 384 26.81 -7.60 15.61
N ARG A 385 26.01 -8.24 14.78
CA ARG A 385 26.10 -8.13 13.32
C ARG A 385 24.89 -7.39 12.78
N GLY A 386 25.05 -6.69 11.66
CA GLY A 386 23.93 -6.03 10.97
C GLY A 386 22.80 -7.00 10.60
N SER A 387 23.12 -8.25 10.27
CA SER A 387 22.16 -9.32 10.00
C SER A 387 21.34 -9.80 11.21
N ASP A 388 21.78 -9.50 12.43
CA ASP A 388 21.08 -9.88 13.66
C ASP A 388 19.88 -8.97 13.95
N ILE A 389 19.86 -7.79 13.33
CA ILE A 389 18.82 -6.79 13.51
C ILE A 389 17.86 -6.85 12.33
N GLN A 390 16.62 -7.20 12.62
CA GLN A 390 15.54 -7.20 11.64
C GLN A 390 14.55 -6.08 11.95
N ASP A 391 13.79 -5.68 10.94
CA ASP A 391 12.66 -4.77 11.10
C ASP A 391 11.46 -5.33 10.34
N ILE A 392 10.25 -4.81 10.62
CA ILE A 392 9.00 -5.27 10.00
C ILE A 392 8.19 -4.11 9.47
N THR A 393 7.25 -4.43 8.56
CA THR A 393 6.31 -3.46 8.02
C THR A 393 5.22 -3.13 9.01
N ALA A 394 4.93 -1.85 9.25
CA ALA A 394 3.82 -1.42 10.10
C ALA A 394 2.47 -1.46 9.39
N HIS A 395 2.47 -1.43 8.06
CA HIS A 395 1.27 -1.43 7.23
C HIS A 395 1.39 -2.46 6.11
N SER A 396 0.23 -2.97 5.70
CA SER A 396 0.13 -3.77 4.48
C SER A 396 0.32 -2.89 3.26
N LEU A 397 0.95 -3.45 2.23
CA LEU A 397 1.08 -2.83 0.91
C LEU A 397 0.41 -3.70 -0.14
N GLY A 398 -0.34 -3.07 -0.99
CA GLY A 398 -1.02 -3.73 -2.08
C GLY A 398 -1.05 -2.88 -3.34
N MET A 399 -1.76 -3.35 -4.34
CA MET A 399 -2.03 -2.58 -5.54
C MET A 399 -3.52 -2.49 -5.83
N LEU A 400 -3.92 -1.42 -6.49
CA LEU A 400 -5.27 -1.27 -7.00
C LEU A 400 -5.49 -2.33 -8.09
N ALA A 401 -6.43 -3.24 -7.89
CA ALA A 401 -6.74 -4.31 -8.80
C ALA A 401 -8.25 -4.55 -8.91
N LEU A 402 -8.70 -5.13 -10.02
CA LEU A 402 -10.08 -5.57 -10.16
C LEU A 402 -10.31 -6.89 -9.40
N THR A 403 -11.49 -7.05 -8.84
CA THR A 403 -11.98 -8.33 -8.35
C THR A 403 -12.05 -9.37 -9.48
N SER A 404 -12.01 -10.67 -9.15
CA SER A 404 -12.06 -11.75 -10.15
C SER A 404 -13.32 -11.74 -11.02
N ASP A 405 -14.42 -11.18 -10.50
CA ASP A 405 -15.68 -10.98 -11.27
C ASP A 405 -15.68 -9.68 -12.08
N GLY A 406 -14.59 -8.90 -12.03
CA GLY A 406 -14.41 -7.66 -12.78
C GLY A 406 -15.36 -6.53 -12.39
N LYS A 407 -16.02 -6.56 -11.23
CA LYS A 407 -17.02 -5.56 -10.86
C LYS A 407 -16.44 -4.36 -10.11
N ASN A 408 -15.57 -4.62 -9.13
CA ASN A 408 -15.09 -3.61 -8.20
C ASN A 408 -13.56 -3.51 -8.21
N TYR A 409 -13.04 -2.33 -7.88
CA TYR A 409 -11.63 -2.16 -7.55
C TYR A 409 -11.40 -2.49 -6.08
N VAL A 410 -10.27 -3.13 -5.78
CA VAL A 410 -9.87 -3.53 -4.42
C VAL A 410 -8.39 -3.26 -4.21
N ASN A 411 -8.02 -3.08 -2.94
CA ASN A 411 -6.63 -3.17 -2.52
C ASN A 411 -6.21 -4.65 -2.49
N SER A 412 -5.46 -5.06 -3.49
CA SER A 412 -4.90 -6.41 -3.58
C SER A 412 -3.59 -6.47 -2.80
N ILE A 413 -3.66 -6.81 -1.51
CA ILE A 413 -2.51 -6.86 -0.62
C ILE A 413 -1.45 -7.83 -1.16
N ILE A 414 -0.21 -7.35 -1.29
CA ILE A 414 0.98 -8.09 -1.74
C ILE A 414 1.92 -8.32 -0.55
N ILE A 415 2.24 -7.27 0.23
CA ILE A 415 3.01 -7.38 1.47
C ILE A 415 2.04 -7.24 2.65
N PRO A 416 1.77 -8.28 3.43
CA PRO A 416 1.00 -8.16 4.66
C PRO A 416 1.74 -7.31 5.71
N LYS A 417 0.99 -6.66 6.60
CA LYS A 417 1.50 -6.04 7.82
C LYS A 417 2.34 -7.04 8.64
N ASN A 418 3.31 -6.55 9.38
CA ASN A 418 4.26 -7.34 10.17
C ASN A 418 5.15 -8.29 9.36
N SER A 419 5.28 -8.05 8.05
CA SER A 419 6.24 -8.76 7.19
C SER A 419 7.67 -8.24 7.43
N LYS A 420 8.65 -9.14 7.38
CA LYS A 420 10.07 -8.76 7.52
C LYS A 420 10.54 -7.95 6.32
N LEU A 421 11.37 -6.94 6.55
CA LEU A 421 12.03 -6.18 5.50
C LEU A 421 13.03 -7.07 4.72
N ASN A 422 13.50 -6.58 3.58
CA ASN A 422 14.43 -7.27 2.67
C ASN A 422 13.91 -8.62 2.13
N GLN A 423 12.59 -8.73 2.01
CA GLN A 423 11.94 -9.89 1.39
C GLN A 423 11.17 -9.46 0.15
N ARG A 424 11.15 -10.34 -0.86
CA ARG A 424 10.38 -10.18 -2.09
C ARG A 424 9.03 -10.86 -1.92
N PHE A 425 7.96 -10.12 -2.15
CA PHE A 425 6.58 -10.60 -2.14
C PHE A 425 5.99 -10.42 -3.52
N GLY A 426 5.38 -11.46 -4.06
CA GLY A 426 4.80 -11.43 -5.40
C GLY A 426 3.38 -11.92 -5.44
N LYS A 427 2.61 -11.38 -6.39
CA LYS A 427 1.25 -11.83 -6.69
C LYS A 427 1.04 -11.85 -8.19
N ARG A 428 0.32 -12.89 -8.67
CA ARG A 428 0.03 -13.06 -10.10
C ARG A 428 -1.24 -12.33 -10.49
N TYR A 429 -1.19 -11.76 -11.69
CA TYR A 429 -2.27 -11.01 -12.31
C TYR A 429 -2.38 -11.39 -13.80
N THR A 430 -3.51 -11.01 -14.39
CA THR A 430 -3.74 -11.15 -15.84
C THR A 430 -4.12 -9.80 -16.42
N PHE A 431 -3.58 -9.48 -17.59
CA PHE A 431 -3.86 -8.23 -18.28
C PHE A 431 -3.83 -8.38 -19.80
N SER A 432 -4.75 -7.71 -20.48
CA SER A 432 -4.83 -7.68 -21.95
C SER A 432 -4.43 -6.28 -22.42
N GLY A 433 -3.16 -6.09 -22.73
CA GLY A 433 -2.61 -4.81 -23.19
C GLY A 433 -1.08 -4.83 -23.11
N THR A 434 -0.45 -3.79 -23.67
CA THR A 434 1.02 -3.67 -23.72
C THR A 434 1.61 -2.87 -22.58
N THR A 435 0.77 -2.05 -21.92
CA THR A 435 1.19 -1.14 -20.84
C THR A 435 0.12 -1.11 -19.76
N LEU A 436 0.52 -1.24 -18.51
CA LEU A 436 -0.35 -1.27 -17.33
C LEU A 436 0.06 -0.18 -16.34
N GLU A 437 -0.92 0.57 -15.86
CA GLU A 437 -0.76 1.44 -14.69
C GLU A 437 -0.95 0.64 -13.40
N VAL A 438 0.04 0.68 -12.52
CA VAL A 438 -0.01 0.06 -11.18
C VAL A 438 0.00 1.16 -10.13
N TYR A 439 -1.02 1.18 -9.29
CA TYR A 439 -1.15 2.10 -8.17
C TYR A 439 -0.89 1.35 -6.87
N VAL A 440 0.16 1.75 -6.15
CA VAL A 440 0.55 1.14 -4.88
C VAL A 440 -0.25 1.78 -3.76
N LEU A 441 -0.92 0.94 -2.98
CA LEU A 441 -1.76 1.32 -1.86
C LEU A 441 -1.15 0.85 -0.54
N GLN A 442 -1.30 1.66 0.51
CA GLN A 442 -0.91 1.31 1.89
C GLN A 442 -2.14 1.27 2.79
N GLY A 443 -2.38 0.16 3.44
CA GLY A 443 -3.51 -0.05 4.36
C GLY A 443 -3.97 -1.51 4.37
N GLU A 444 -4.66 -1.89 5.44
CA GLU A 444 -5.14 -3.26 5.69
C GLU A 444 -6.52 -3.52 5.07
N SER A 445 -7.28 -2.48 4.74
CA SER A 445 -8.61 -2.60 4.16
C SER A 445 -8.55 -3.15 2.73
N LYS A 446 -9.54 -3.97 2.37
CA LYS A 446 -9.78 -4.36 0.97
C LYS A 446 -10.43 -3.23 0.17
N ASP A 447 -11.14 -2.32 0.83
CA ASP A 447 -11.66 -1.12 0.21
C ASP A 447 -10.50 -0.17 -0.07
N PRO A 448 -10.22 0.18 -1.34
CA PRO A 448 -9.12 1.06 -1.68
C PRO A 448 -9.29 2.48 -1.12
N TYR A 449 -10.53 2.93 -0.85
CA TYR A 449 -10.79 4.27 -0.30
C TYR A 449 -10.35 4.42 1.17
N ASP A 450 -10.20 3.31 1.89
CA ASP A 450 -9.65 3.29 3.25
C ASP A 450 -8.10 3.23 3.26
N CYS A 451 -7.46 3.26 2.09
CA CYS A 451 -6.02 3.10 1.94
C CYS A 451 -5.36 4.39 1.43
N ALA A 452 -4.11 4.59 1.82
CA ALA A 452 -3.30 5.68 1.29
C ALA A 452 -2.72 5.31 -0.08
N LEU A 453 -2.84 6.21 -1.06
CA LEU A 453 -2.20 6.07 -2.36
C LEU A 453 -0.76 6.58 -2.30
N LEU A 454 0.21 5.68 -2.55
CA LEU A 454 1.64 5.99 -2.41
C LEU A 454 2.31 6.34 -3.73
N TYR A 455 2.27 5.39 -4.68
CA TYR A 455 3.04 5.46 -5.93
C TYR A 455 2.21 5.04 -7.12
N LYS A 456 2.58 5.59 -8.27
CA LYS A 456 2.15 5.12 -9.60
C LYS A 456 3.35 4.53 -10.33
N TYR A 457 3.18 3.34 -10.89
CA TYR A 457 4.16 2.73 -11.80
C TYR A 457 3.51 2.46 -13.15
N ILE A 458 4.32 2.60 -14.21
CA ILE A 458 3.97 2.15 -15.55
C ILE A 458 4.77 0.88 -15.83
N ILE A 459 4.08 -0.23 -15.99
CA ILE A 459 4.66 -1.50 -16.42
C ILE A 459 4.46 -1.63 -17.92
N SER A 460 5.55 -1.81 -18.66
CA SER A 460 5.55 -1.89 -20.13
C SER A 460 6.38 -3.07 -20.65
N GLY A 461 6.15 -3.43 -21.91
CA GLY A 461 6.85 -4.53 -22.57
C GLY A 461 6.06 -5.84 -22.61
N MET A 462 4.75 -5.80 -22.31
CA MET A 462 3.86 -6.96 -22.47
C MET A 462 3.56 -7.19 -23.95
N PRO A 463 3.44 -8.45 -24.39
CA PRO A 463 3.03 -8.80 -25.75
C PRO A 463 1.63 -8.26 -26.10
N GLU A 464 1.47 -7.79 -27.33
CA GLU A 464 0.19 -7.29 -27.84
C GLU A 464 -0.73 -8.43 -28.29
N GLY A 465 -2.04 -8.21 -28.17
CA GLY A 465 -3.06 -9.08 -28.77
C GLY A 465 -3.36 -10.38 -28.03
N GLN A 466 -2.79 -10.57 -26.84
CA GLN A 466 -3.07 -11.75 -26.00
C GLN A 466 -3.29 -11.36 -24.55
N LYS A 467 -3.88 -12.29 -23.79
CA LYS A 467 -4.00 -12.19 -22.34
C LYS A 467 -2.67 -12.59 -21.70
N ASN A 468 -1.98 -11.64 -21.10
CA ASN A 468 -0.69 -11.85 -20.48
C ASN A 468 -0.88 -12.25 -19.01
N GLU A 469 -0.22 -13.32 -18.57
CA GLU A 469 -0.06 -13.68 -17.18
C GLU A 469 1.30 -13.19 -16.69
N PHE A 470 1.31 -12.48 -15.57
CA PHE A 470 2.51 -11.85 -15.03
C PHE A 470 2.44 -11.73 -13.52
N SER A 471 3.59 -11.62 -12.88
CA SER A 471 3.71 -11.32 -11.45
C SER A 471 4.12 -9.87 -11.23
N VAL A 472 3.49 -9.23 -10.25
CA VAL A 472 3.97 -7.98 -9.67
C VAL A 472 4.62 -8.32 -8.34
N ASN A 473 5.88 -7.92 -8.19
CA ASN A 473 6.68 -8.20 -7.01
C ASN A 473 7.03 -6.88 -6.32
N PHE A 474 6.80 -6.84 -5.02
CA PHE A 474 7.21 -5.75 -4.15
C PHE A 474 8.42 -6.20 -3.34
N LEU A 475 9.47 -5.40 -3.36
CA LEU A 475 10.64 -5.54 -2.52
C LEU A 475 10.67 -4.39 -1.52
N TYR A 476 10.68 -4.71 -0.25
CA TYR A 476 10.94 -3.74 0.80
C TYR A 476 12.45 -3.70 1.04
N ASN A 477 13.10 -2.63 0.61
CA ASN A 477 14.55 -2.53 0.79
C ASN A 477 14.95 -2.22 2.25
N SER A 478 16.25 -2.20 2.54
CA SER A 478 16.79 -1.96 3.88
C SER A 478 16.47 -0.58 4.45
N ASN A 479 16.09 0.37 3.62
CA ASN A 479 15.66 1.72 4.02
C ASN A 479 14.14 1.81 4.25
N GLY A 480 13.42 0.69 4.16
CA GLY A 480 11.97 0.68 4.29
C GLY A 480 11.25 1.37 3.12
N VAL A 481 11.86 1.41 1.93
CA VAL A 481 11.26 1.95 0.71
C VAL A 481 10.86 0.79 -0.19
N VAL A 482 9.67 0.91 -0.80
CA VAL A 482 9.11 -0.12 -1.69
C VAL A 482 9.64 0.05 -3.10
N GLU A 483 10.17 -1.02 -3.65
CA GLU A 483 10.52 -1.15 -5.07
C GLU A 483 9.56 -2.14 -5.73
N VAL A 484 9.11 -1.81 -6.94
CA VAL A 484 8.16 -2.63 -7.72
C VAL A 484 8.86 -3.22 -8.93
N GLU A 485 8.79 -4.52 -9.04
CA GLU A 485 9.26 -5.29 -10.20
C GLU A 485 8.09 -6.04 -10.83
N ALA A 486 8.15 -6.30 -12.12
CA ALA A 486 7.19 -7.13 -12.82
C ALA A 486 7.87 -8.12 -13.75
N GLU A 487 7.31 -9.31 -13.86
CA GLU A 487 7.88 -10.42 -14.62
C GLU A 487 6.76 -11.24 -15.26
N LEU A 488 6.90 -11.55 -16.55
CA LEU A 488 6.00 -12.49 -17.24
C LEU A 488 6.22 -13.92 -16.72
N ASP A 489 5.22 -14.78 -16.87
CA ASP A 489 5.29 -16.19 -16.43
C ASP A 489 6.39 -16.99 -17.15
N ASP A 490 6.89 -16.50 -18.29
CA ASP A 490 8.04 -17.09 -19.00
C ASP A 490 9.41 -16.62 -18.48
N GLY A 491 9.45 -15.80 -17.40
CA GLY A 491 10.66 -15.32 -16.75
C GLY A 491 11.24 -14.03 -17.36
N ARG A 492 10.58 -13.41 -18.33
CA ARG A 492 11.01 -12.11 -18.87
C ARG A 492 10.64 -10.98 -17.93
N SER A 493 11.64 -10.19 -17.51
CA SER A 493 11.40 -8.97 -16.74
C SER A 493 10.71 -7.91 -17.59
N LEU A 494 9.73 -7.24 -17.00
CA LEU A 494 9.03 -6.10 -17.57
C LEU A 494 9.64 -4.79 -17.03
N LYS A 495 9.63 -3.74 -17.86
CA LYS A 495 10.08 -2.42 -17.39
C LYS A 495 9.01 -1.83 -16.47
N ALA A 496 9.39 -1.53 -15.22
CA ALA A 496 8.57 -0.77 -14.27
C ALA A 496 9.18 0.61 -14.05
N GLU A 497 8.42 1.67 -14.30
CA GLU A 497 8.87 3.06 -14.17
C GLU A 497 7.96 3.80 -13.19
N GLN A 498 8.56 4.36 -12.12
CA GLN A 498 7.83 5.12 -11.12
C GLN A 498 7.55 6.54 -11.62
N LEU A 499 6.31 6.98 -11.48
CA LEU A 499 5.85 8.31 -11.84
C LEU A 499 5.24 9.04 -10.64
N PRO A 500 5.21 10.38 -10.65
CA PRO A 500 4.50 11.16 -9.66
C PRO A 500 2.99 10.85 -9.69
N VAL A 501 2.36 10.82 -8.53
CA VAL A 501 0.90 10.74 -8.39
C VAL A 501 0.34 12.16 -8.37
N THR A 502 -0.45 12.50 -9.39
CA THR A 502 -1.06 13.82 -9.57
C THR A 502 -2.58 13.82 -9.41
N GLU A 503 -3.20 12.62 -9.44
CA GLU A 503 -4.64 12.41 -9.32
C GLU A 503 -4.97 11.84 -7.92
N SER A 504 -6.12 12.16 -7.38
CA SER A 504 -6.67 11.48 -6.20
C SER A 504 -7.11 10.04 -6.54
N LEU A 505 -7.21 9.17 -5.55
CA LEU A 505 -7.64 7.79 -5.76
C LEU A 505 -9.07 7.70 -6.37
N SER A 506 -9.95 8.61 -5.99
CA SER A 506 -11.31 8.70 -6.54
C SER A 506 -11.32 9.09 -8.02
N GLU A 507 -10.48 10.02 -8.43
CA GLU A 507 -10.32 10.41 -9.84
C GLU A 507 -9.75 9.25 -10.67
N ILE A 508 -8.73 8.56 -10.14
CA ILE A 508 -8.13 7.38 -10.77
C ILE A 508 -9.17 6.28 -11.00
N ILE A 509 -9.91 5.89 -9.95
CA ILE A 509 -10.91 4.83 -10.04
C ILE A 509 -12.00 5.24 -11.04
N SER A 510 -12.51 6.47 -10.97
CA SER A 510 -13.53 6.98 -11.91
C SER A 510 -13.04 6.97 -13.36
N ARG A 511 -11.78 7.33 -13.60
CA ARG A 511 -11.17 7.27 -14.94
C ARG A 511 -11.06 5.84 -15.45
N LEU A 512 -10.54 4.94 -14.62
CA LEU A 512 -10.38 3.52 -14.97
C LEU A 512 -11.74 2.83 -15.22
N GLU A 513 -12.78 3.18 -14.47
CA GLU A 513 -14.14 2.69 -14.69
C GLU A 513 -14.70 3.19 -16.02
N LYS A 514 -14.52 4.46 -16.33
CA LYS A 514 -14.94 5.04 -17.62
C LYS A 514 -14.23 4.38 -18.80
N GLU A 515 -12.91 4.23 -18.74
CA GLU A 515 -12.11 3.54 -19.76
C GLU A 515 -12.58 2.09 -19.96
N ARG A 516 -12.90 1.40 -18.87
CA ARG A 516 -13.46 0.05 -18.92
C ARG A 516 -14.83 -0.02 -19.56
N GLU A 517 -15.72 0.92 -19.24
CA GLU A 517 -17.04 1.01 -19.86
C GLU A 517 -16.94 1.35 -21.36
N GLU A 518 -16.01 2.24 -21.72
CA GLU A 518 -15.72 2.55 -23.12
C GLU A 518 -15.12 1.34 -23.85
N ALA A 519 -14.22 0.59 -23.21
CA ALA A 519 -13.66 -0.64 -23.75
C ALA A 519 -14.72 -1.73 -23.93
N LYS A 520 -15.67 -1.87 -23.00
CA LYS A 520 -16.81 -2.78 -23.14
C LYS A 520 -17.72 -2.36 -24.32
N LYS A 521 -17.93 -1.06 -24.52
CA LYS A 521 -18.67 -0.54 -25.67
C LYS A 521 -17.89 -0.69 -26.98
N ALA A 522 -16.57 -0.66 -26.91
CA ALA A 522 -15.66 -0.85 -28.06
C ALA A 522 -15.35 -2.33 -28.34
N THR A 523 -15.78 -3.29 -27.51
CA THR A 523 -15.70 -4.72 -27.82
C THR A 523 -16.51 -4.95 -29.10
N LYS A 524 -15.82 -5.45 -30.14
CA LYS A 524 -16.35 -5.63 -31.50
C LYS A 524 -17.69 -6.34 -31.42
N ASP A 525 -18.69 -5.74 -32.06
CA ASP A 525 -19.91 -6.48 -32.40
C ASP A 525 -19.51 -7.74 -33.20
N ILE A 526 -20.20 -8.84 -32.95
CA ILE A 526 -19.96 -10.10 -33.68
C ILE A 526 -21.03 -10.24 -34.74
N GLU A 527 -20.62 -10.47 -35.98
CA GLU A 527 -21.53 -10.80 -37.07
C GLU A 527 -21.40 -12.29 -37.39
N ILE A 528 -22.51 -13.01 -37.34
CA ILE A 528 -22.59 -14.46 -37.54
C ILE A 528 -23.40 -14.73 -38.78
N ILE A 529 -22.85 -15.44 -39.78
CA ILE A 529 -23.58 -15.99 -40.91
C ILE A 529 -23.84 -17.47 -40.64
N PHE A 530 -25.09 -17.84 -40.45
CA PHE A 530 -25.50 -19.23 -40.34
C PHE A 530 -25.93 -19.79 -41.68
N MET A 531 -25.29 -20.86 -42.16
CA MET A 531 -25.52 -21.49 -43.44
C MET A 531 -26.10 -22.89 -43.23
N LEU A 532 -27.37 -23.10 -43.62
CA LEU A 532 -28.07 -24.37 -43.45
C LEU A 532 -28.29 -25.08 -44.79
N ASP A 533 -27.84 -26.32 -44.86
CA ASP A 533 -28.15 -27.25 -45.93
C ASP A 533 -29.66 -27.59 -45.94
N THR A 534 -30.30 -27.42 -47.07
CA THR A 534 -31.73 -27.76 -47.29
C THR A 534 -31.92 -28.72 -48.46
N SER A 535 -30.85 -29.47 -48.84
CA SER A 535 -30.88 -30.50 -49.88
C SER A 535 -31.85 -31.64 -49.52
N GLY A 536 -32.12 -32.52 -50.48
CA GLY A 536 -33.09 -33.59 -50.33
C GLY A 536 -32.83 -34.56 -49.18
N SER A 537 -31.56 -34.77 -48.77
CA SER A 537 -31.17 -35.60 -47.63
C SER A 537 -31.63 -35.05 -46.28
N MET A 538 -31.84 -33.75 -46.20
CA MET A 538 -32.34 -33.08 -44.98
C MET A 538 -33.84 -33.33 -44.71
N SER A 539 -34.55 -34.12 -45.54
CA SER A 539 -35.99 -34.36 -45.40
C SER A 539 -36.33 -35.13 -44.12
N GLY A 540 -37.39 -34.69 -43.43
CA GLY A 540 -37.92 -35.35 -42.23
C GLY A 540 -37.26 -34.98 -40.95
N ASP A 541 -36.76 -35.96 -40.19
CA ASP A 541 -36.15 -35.76 -38.87
C ASP A 541 -34.89 -34.86 -38.90
N PRO A 542 -33.97 -34.98 -39.88
CA PRO A 542 -32.83 -34.08 -40.00
C PRO A 542 -33.18 -32.59 -39.96
N MET A 543 -34.15 -32.16 -40.77
CA MET A 543 -34.60 -30.77 -40.79
C MET A 543 -35.25 -30.34 -39.47
N THR A 544 -36.00 -31.24 -38.83
CA THR A 544 -36.63 -30.96 -37.55
C THR A 544 -35.59 -30.73 -36.46
N GLN A 545 -34.56 -31.60 -36.40
CA GLN A 545 -33.45 -31.46 -35.43
C GLN A 545 -32.58 -30.23 -35.76
N ALA A 546 -32.31 -29.92 -37.02
CA ALA A 546 -31.58 -28.72 -37.43
C ALA A 546 -32.28 -27.43 -37.00
N LYS A 547 -33.59 -27.33 -37.21
CA LYS A 547 -34.39 -26.19 -36.73
C LYS A 547 -34.33 -26.03 -35.21
N ARG A 548 -34.43 -27.14 -34.45
CA ARG A 548 -34.32 -27.14 -33.02
C ARG A 548 -32.95 -26.67 -32.56
N ALA A 549 -31.89 -27.24 -33.13
CA ALA A 549 -30.52 -26.89 -32.78
C ALA A 549 -30.20 -25.42 -33.07
N LEU A 550 -30.73 -24.87 -34.19
CA LEU A 550 -30.55 -23.46 -34.49
C LEU A 550 -31.27 -22.55 -33.52
N ARG A 551 -32.44 -22.93 -32.99
CA ARG A 551 -33.09 -22.19 -31.89
C ARG A 551 -32.24 -22.24 -30.62
N ASP A 552 -31.76 -23.42 -30.22
CA ASP A 552 -30.88 -23.58 -29.08
C ASP A 552 -29.56 -22.79 -29.22
N PHE A 553 -29.03 -22.65 -30.42
CA PHE A 553 -27.89 -21.81 -30.73
C PHE A 553 -28.20 -20.33 -30.48
N ILE A 554 -29.30 -19.82 -31.04
CA ILE A 554 -29.72 -18.42 -30.93
C ILE A 554 -30.00 -18.06 -29.46
N GLU A 555 -30.68 -18.94 -28.70
CA GLU A 555 -30.90 -18.75 -27.26
C GLU A 555 -29.60 -18.65 -26.46
N GLY A 556 -28.52 -19.26 -26.93
CA GLY A 556 -27.18 -19.19 -26.31
C GLY A 556 -26.37 -17.94 -26.65
N LEU A 557 -26.86 -17.05 -27.56
CA LEU A 557 -26.16 -15.86 -28.03
C LEU A 557 -26.60 -14.60 -27.25
N ASP A 558 -25.65 -13.70 -27.02
CA ASP A 558 -25.95 -12.33 -26.55
C ASP A 558 -26.29 -11.43 -27.76
N LEU A 559 -27.56 -11.40 -28.15
CA LEU A 559 -28.04 -10.63 -29.30
C LEU A 559 -27.85 -9.10 -29.13
N LYS A 560 -27.53 -8.60 -27.94
CA LYS A 560 -27.17 -7.18 -27.76
C LYS A 560 -25.80 -6.85 -28.37
N ARG A 561 -24.95 -7.85 -28.52
CA ARG A 561 -23.60 -7.75 -29.09
C ARG A 561 -23.41 -8.51 -30.38
N MET A 562 -24.36 -9.35 -30.74
CA MET A 562 -24.26 -10.28 -31.87
C MET A 562 -25.41 -10.06 -32.85
N LYS A 563 -25.10 -9.98 -34.15
CA LYS A 563 -26.07 -9.97 -35.24
C LYS A 563 -25.94 -11.25 -36.02
N VAL A 564 -27.06 -11.88 -36.28
CA VAL A 564 -27.10 -13.16 -37.00
C VAL A 564 -27.82 -12.96 -38.34
N ALA A 565 -27.20 -13.45 -39.39
CA ALA A 565 -27.84 -13.63 -40.71
C ALA A 565 -27.96 -15.13 -41.00
N ILE A 566 -29.04 -15.54 -41.57
CA ILE A 566 -29.34 -16.94 -41.87
C ILE A 566 -29.58 -17.12 -43.34
N LEU A 567 -28.90 -18.08 -43.98
CA LEU A 567 -29.16 -18.50 -45.35
C LEU A 567 -29.37 -20.00 -45.43
N ASP A 568 -30.16 -20.43 -46.42
CA ASP A 568 -30.28 -21.82 -46.85
C ASP A 568 -29.53 -22.04 -48.16
N PHE A 569 -29.10 -23.26 -48.40
CA PHE A 569 -28.45 -23.66 -49.64
C PHE A 569 -28.77 -25.12 -50.00
N ALA A 570 -28.86 -25.37 -51.31
CA ALA A 570 -29.00 -26.71 -51.92
C ALA A 570 -28.39 -26.68 -53.34
N GLU A 571 -29.17 -26.39 -54.43
CA GLU A 571 -28.68 -26.10 -55.81
C GLU A 571 -28.29 -24.62 -55.96
N SER A 572 -28.91 -23.76 -55.15
CA SER A 572 -28.63 -22.33 -55.05
C SER A 572 -28.60 -21.90 -53.60
N THR A 573 -28.35 -20.60 -53.33
CA THR A 573 -28.34 -20.02 -52.00
C THR A 573 -29.44 -18.97 -51.85
N ARG A 574 -30.01 -18.83 -50.68
CA ARG A 574 -31.01 -17.82 -50.35
C ARG A 574 -30.91 -17.28 -48.95
N TRP A 575 -30.97 -15.98 -48.77
CA TRP A 575 -31.09 -15.35 -47.46
C TRP A 575 -32.48 -15.58 -46.85
N MET A 576 -32.54 -16.22 -45.71
CA MET A 576 -33.74 -16.41 -44.87
C MET A 576 -34.00 -15.17 -44.03
N CYS A 577 -32.93 -14.56 -43.51
CA CYS A 577 -32.92 -13.21 -43.00
C CYS A 577 -31.52 -12.62 -43.11
N HIS A 578 -31.43 -11.31 -43.29
CA HIS A 578 -30.18 -10.56 -43.19
C HIS A 578 -29.79 -10.30 -41.72
N PHE A 579 -28.62 -9.69 -41.47
CA PHE A 579 -28.12 -9.44 -40.15
C PHE A 579 -29.15 -8.72 -39.28
N THR A 580 -29.59 -9.37 -38.21
CA THR A 580 -30.55 -8.86 -37.24
C THR A 580 -30.15 -9.30 -35.81
N ASP A 581 -30.54 -8.53 -34.83
CA ASP A 581 -30.46 -8.82 -33.39
C ASP A 581 -31.87 -9.17 -32.83
N SER A 582 -32.86 -9.26 -33.73
CA SER A 582 -34.25 -9.57 -33.36
C SER A 582 -34.49 -11.08 -33.30
N GLU A 583 -34.62 -11.62 -32.10
CA GLU A 583 -34.96 -13.03 -31.84
C GLU A 583 -36.22 -13.46 -32.62
N ARG A 584 -37.21 -12.56 -32.72
CA ARG A 584 -38.45 -12.80 -33.46
C ARG A 584 -38.20 -12.98 -34.95
N GLU A 585 -37.33 -12.16 -35.57
CA GLU A 585 -36.98 -12.27 -37.00
C GLU A 585 -36.21 -13.56 -37.26
N LEU A 586 -35.26 -13.91 -36.40
CA LEU A 586 -34.49 -15.15 -36.46
C LEU A 586 -35.41 -16.38 -36.34
N SER A 587 -36.34 -16.39 -35.38
CA SER A 587 -37.31 -17.45 -35.20
C SER A 587 -38.21 -17.62 -36.44
N ASN A 588 -38.70 -16.52 -36.98
CA ASN A 588 -39.49 -16.53 -38.23
C ASN A 588 -38.70 -17.07 -39.44
N ALA A 589 -37.40 -16.79 -39.51
CA ALA A 589 -36.52 -17.32 -40.55
C ALA A 589 -36.35 -18.83 -40.41
N ILE A 590 -36.17 -19.34 -39.19
CA ILE A 590 -36.05 -20.77 -38.91
C ILE A 590 -37.32 -21.53 -39.30
N ASP A 591 -38.50 -20.97 -39.02
CA ASP A 591 -39.76 -21.61 -39.33
C ASP A 591 -39.99 -21.82 -40.83
N ARG A 592 -39.46 -20.91 -41.70
CA ARG A 592 -39.61 -20.93 -43.13
C ARG A 592 -38.70 -21.93 -43.88
N PHE A 593 -37.73 -22.61 -43.18
CA PHE A 593 -36.93 -23.63 -43.86
C PHE A 593 -37.80 -24.79 -44.38
N THR A 594 -37.58 -25.14 -45.63
CA THR A 594 -38.24 -26.28 -46.27
C THR A 594 -37.27 -27.01 -47.18
N VAL A 595 -37.25 -28.33 -47.08
CA VAL A 595 -36.47 -29.18 -48.01
C VAL A 595 -37.07 -29.13 -49.40
N GLY A 596 -36.25 -29.03 -50.44
CA GLY A 596 -36.70 -28.91 -51.81
C GLY A 596 -37.50 -27.63 -52.14
N GLY A 597 -37.28 -26.58 -51.28
CA GLY A 597 -37.87 -25.25 -51.51
C GLY A 597 -37.26 -24.52 -52.73
N PRO A 598 -37.26 -23.17 -52.77
CA PRO A 598 -36.73 -22.39 -53.89
C PRO A 598 -35.23 -22.64 -54.16
N CYS A 599 -34.45 -23.24 -53.23
CA CYS A 599 -33.04 -23.57 -53.46
C CYS A 599 -32.83 -24.92 -54.23
N GLY A 600 -33.88 -25.69 -54.53
CA GLY A 600 -33.79 -27.03 -55.13
C GLY A 600 -33.50 -28.14 -54.14
N ILE A 601 -33.23 -29.36 -54.62
CA ILE A 601 -33.00 -30.56 -53.81
C ILE A 601 -31.58 -31.10 -53.94
N GLY A 602 -30.77 -30.59 -54.86
CA GLY A 602 -29.36 -31.01 -55.08
C GLY A 602 -28.41 -30.33 -54.19
N THR A 603 -27.10 -30.58 -54.39
CA THR A 603 -25.98 -30.08 -53.50
C THR A 603 -24.98 -29.21 -54.30
N SER A 604 -25.42 -28.53 -55.37
CA SER A 604 -24.52 -27.80 -56.30
C SER A 604 -24.16 -26.36 -55.82
N ALA A 605 -24.77 -25.88 -54.77
CA ALA A 605 -24.47 -24.55 -54.26
C ALA A 605 -23.05 -24.44 -53.71
N LYS A 606 -22.53 -23.22 -53.74
CA LYS A 606 -21.20 -22.84 -53.22
C LYS A 606 -21.36 -21.75 -52.12
N PRO A 607 -21.89 -22.06 -50.97
CA PRO A 607 -22.30 -21.05 -49.96
C PRO A 607 -21.14 -20.20 -49.44
N LEU A 608 -19.95 -20.76 -49.22
CA LEU A 608 -18.78 -20.00 -48.76
C LEU A 608 -18.26 -19.06 -49.86
N SER A 609 -18.17 -19.57 -51.11
CA SER A 609 -17.70 -18.77 -52.24
C SER A 609 -18.67 -17.65 -52.59
N THR A 610 -19.98 -17.86 -52.40
CA THR A 610 -21.01 -16.90 -52.74
C THR A 610 -21.21 -15.85 -51.62
N HIS A 611 -21.27 -16.26 -50.37
CA HIS A 611 -21.71 -15.41 -49.27
C HIS A 611 -20.71 -15.29 -48.11
N GLY A 612 -19.57 -15.95 -48.16
CA GLY A 612 -18.59 -15.95 -47.06
C GLY A 612 -18.00 -14.57 -46.72
N ASN A 613 -18.16 -13.57 -47.61
CA ASN A 613 -17.70 -12.20 -47.40
C ASN A 613 -18.83 -11.18 -47.17
N ASP A 614 -20.10 -11.60 -47.10
CA ASP A 614 -21.26 -10.70 -47.04
C ASP A 614 -21.51 -10.09 -45.65
N PHE A 615 -20.45 -9.78 -44.91
CA PHE A 615 -20.52 -9.11 -43.62
C PHE A 615 -20.75 -7.61 -43.80
N ASN A 616 -21.60 -7.03 -42.92
CA ASN A 616 -21.95 -5.60 -42.97
C ASN A 616 -20.88 -4.70 -42.36
N SER A 617 -20.23 -5.19 -41.29
CA SER A 617 -19.28 -4.39 -40.53
C SER A 617 -17.82 -4.74 -40.87
N LYS A 618 -16.99 -3.70 -41.06
CA LYS A 618 -15.53 -3.88 -41.19
C LYS A 618 -14.85 -4.10 -39.84
N LYS A 619 -15.49 -3.71 -38.73
CA LYS A 619 -14.94 -3.73 -37.38
C LYS A 619 -15.41 -4.92 -36.54
N ALA A 620 -16.53 -5.54 -36.87
CA ALA A 620 -17.07 -6.69 -36.16
C ALA A 620 -16.18 -7.93 -36.34
N SER A 621 -16.14 -8.78 -35.33
CA SER A 621 -15.64 -10.14 -35.48
C SER A 621 -16.58 -10.95 -36.36
N LYS A 622 -16.03 -11.75 -37.27
CA LYS A 622 -16.77 -12.43 -38.34
C LYS A 622 -16.78 -13.91 -38.10
N VAL A 623 -17.96 -14.48 -38.00
CA VAL A 623 -18.16 -15.91 -37.74
C VAL A 623 -19.07 -16.50 -38.83
N ILE A 624 -18.72 -17.66 -39.35
CA ILE A 624 -19.58 -18.49 -40.19
C ILE A 624 -19.84 -19.80 -39.47
N VAL A 625 -21.11 -20.20 -39.40
CA VAL A 625 -21.51 -21.52 -38.89
C VAL A 625 -22.20 -22.28 -40.02
N VAL A 626 -21.66 -23.40 -40.44
CA VAL A 626 -22.18 -24.24 -41.51
C VAL A 626 -22.77 -25.53 -40.92
N LEU A 627 -23.98 -25.88 -41.34
CA LEU A 627 -24.59 -27.18 -41.04
C LEU A 627 -24.96 -27.90 -42.31
N THR A 628 -24.50 -29.15 -42.49
CA THR A 628 -24.77 -29.99 -43.62
C THR A 628 -24.87 -31.49 -43.24
N ASP A 629 -25.65 -32.27 -43.98
CA ASP A 629 -25.75 -33.71 -43.82
C ASP A 629 -25.22 -34.52 -45.03
N GLY A 630 -24.69 -33.81 -46.07
CA GLY A 630 -24.26 -34.40 -47.34
C GLY A 630 -22.89 -33.94 -47.83
N GLU A 631 -22.53 -34.48 -49.01
CA GLU A 631 -21.32 -34.09 -49.72
C GLU A 631 -21.62 -32.89 -50.65
N TRP A 632 -20.74 -31.88 -50.65
CA TRP A 632 -20.83 -30.75 -51.51
C TRP A 632 -20.21 -31.03 -52.89
N PHE A 633 -20.80 -30.48 -53.96
CA PHE A 633 -20.38 -30.76 -55.32
C PHE A 633 -18.96 -30.27 -55.67
N ASP A 634 -18.54 -29.09 -55.21
CA ASP A 634 -17.22 -28.51 -55.53
C ASP A 634 -16.43 -28.20 -54.25
N GLN A 635 -16.11 -29.25 -53.53
CA GLN A 635 -15.34 -29.16 -52.28
C GLN A 635 -13.99 -28.44 -52.43
N PRO A 636 -13.16 -28.67 -53.49
CA PRO A 636 -11.88 -27.97 -53.64
C PRO A 636 -12.01 -26.46 -53.76
N ALA A 637 -13.03 -25.92 -54.42
CA ALA A 637 -13.27 -24.49 -54.52
C ALA A 637 -13.67 -23.88 -53.20
N GLU A 638 -14.54 -24.55 -52.44
CA GLU A 638 -15.00 -24.11 -51.14
C GLU A 638 -13.87 -24.17 -50.08
N VAL A 639 -12.99 -25.19 -50.15
CA VAL A 639 -11.78 -25.25 -49.29
C VAL A 639 -10.84 -24.06 -49.57
N LYS A 640 -10.61 -23.74 -50.85
CA LYS A 640 -9.77 -22.59 -51.20
C LYS A 640 -10.36 -21.28 -50.67
N THR A 641 -11.68 -21.12 -50.80
CA THR A 641 -12.40 -19.96 -50.27
C THR A 641 -12.29 -19.91 -48.74
N ALA A 642 -12.51 -21.02 -48.03
CA ALA A 642 -12.40 -21.10 -46.58
C ALA A 642 -11.00 -20.71 -46.09
N ILE A 643 -9.93 -21.13 -46.78
CA ILE A 643 -8.55 -20.71 -46.46
C ILE A 643 -8.42 -19.19 -46.58
N THR A 644 -8.96 -18.59 -47.63
CA THR A 644 -8.92 -17.12 -47.81
C THR A 644 -9.74 -16.39 -46.75
N LEU A 645 -10.92 -16.88 -46.40
CA LEU A 645 -11.76 -16.31 -45.34
C LEU A 645 -11.05 -16.36 -43.99
N LYS A 646 -10.45 -17.50 -43.63
CA LYS A 646 -9.66 -17.66 -42.39
C LYS A 646 -8.45 -16.71 -42.34
N SER A 647 -7.73 -16.55 -43.45
CA SER A 647 -6.61 -15.59 -43.54
C SER A 647 -7.06 -14.12 -43.37
N ASN A 648 -8.33 -13.83 -43.65
CA ASN A 648 -8.95 -12.53 -43.43
C ASN A 648 -9.64 -12.40 -42.07
N GLY A 649 -9.36 -13.33 -41.13
CA GLY A 649 -9.84 -13.30 -39.74
C GLY A 649 -11.29 -13.76 -39.55
N VAL A 650 -11.87 -14.49 -40.55
CA VAL A 650 -13.20 -15.13 -40.40
C VAL A 650 -13.04 -16.46 -39.67
N ILE A 651 -13.80 -16.67 -38.61
CA ILE A 651 -13.85 -17.94 -37.87
C ILE A 651 -14.96 -18.80 -38.45
N ILE A 652 -14.64 -20.05 -38.81
CA ILE A 652 -15.60 -20.98 -39.46
C ILE A 652 -15.80 -22.20 -38.53
N TYR A 653 -17.05 -22.42 -38.13
CA TYR A 653 -17.51 -23.65 -37.52
C TYR A 653 -18.25 -24.49 -38.57
N ALA A 654 -17.84 -25.73 -38.73
CA ALA A 654 -18.44 -26.66 -39.69
C ALA A 654 -18.96 -27.90 -38.98
N VAL A 655 -20.26 -28.06 -38.93
CA VAL A 655 -20.97 -29.16 -38.31
C VAL A 655 -21.60 -30.04 -39.36
N GLY A 656 -21.29 -31.34 -39.30
CA GLY A 656 -21.85 -32.31 -40.21
C GLY A 656 -22.45 -33.51 -39.48
N PHE A 657 -23.42 -34.14 -40.14
CA PHE A 657 -23.99 -35.41 -39.71
C PHE A 657 -24.33 -36.29 -40.94
N GLY A 658 -24.83 -37.48 -40.73
CA GLY A 658 -25.23 -38.35 -41.84
C GLY A 658 -24.07 -38.68 -42.78
N LYS A 659 -24.21 -38.30 -44.07
CA LYS A 659 -23.21 -38.55 -45.12
C LYS A 659 -22.19 -37.43 -45.29
N ALA A 660 -22.16 -36.44 -44.42
CA ALA A 660 -21.19 -35.33 -44.48
C ALA A 660 -19.75 -35.84 -44.49
N ASP A 661 -18.90 -35.25 -45.37
CA ASP A 661 -17.47 -35.57 -45.47
C ASP A 661 -16.67 -34.90 -44.34
N GLU A 662 -16.21 -35.70 -43.41
CA GLU A 662 -15.46 -35.24 -42.24
C GLU A 662 -14.14 -34.54 -42.60
N LYS A 663 -13.44 -35.05 -43.64
CA LYS A 663 -12.21 -34.46 -44.16
C LYS A 663 -12.46 -33.08 -44.73
N PHE A 664 -13.50 -32.92 -45.50
CA PHE A 664 -13.91 -31.63 -46.05
C PHE A 664 -14.28 -30.64 -44.93
N LEU A 665 -15.11 -31.07 -43.98
CA LEU A 665 -15.48 -30.23 -42.84
C LEU A 665 -14.23 -29.72 -42.07
N SER A 666 -13.23 -30.61 -41.86
CA SER A 666 -12.00 -30.23 -41.18
C SER A 666 -11.15 -29.24 -41.98
N GLN A 667 -11.20 -29.27 -43.30
CA GLN A 667 -10.47 -28.35 -44.18
C GLN A 667 -11.10 -26.94 -44.23
N ILE A 668 -12.42 -26.85 -44.21
CA ILE A 668 -13.11 -25.54 -44.21
C ILE A 668 -13.16 -24.88 -42.84
N ALA A 669 -13.25 -25.65 -41.75
CA ALA A 669 -13.35 -25.12 -40.40
C ALA A 669 -12.05 -24.41 -39.92
N SER A 670 -12.20 -23.55 -38.96
CA SER A 670 -11.11 -23.02 -38.15
C SER A 670 -10.61 -24.07 -37.15
N GLU A 671 -9.49 -23.82 -36.45
CA GLU A 671 -8.94 -24.74 -35.51
C GLU A 671 -10.00 -25.11 -34.43
N LYS A 672 -10.19 -26.41 -34.18
CA LYS A 672 -11.24 -26.97 -33.31
C LYS A 672 -12.71 -26.67 -33.72
N GLY A 673 -12.94 -26.07 -34.87
CA GLY A 673 -14.28 -25.71 -35.38
C GLY A 673 -15.01 -26.80 -36.16
N SER A 674 -14.34 -27.94 -36.46
CA SER A 674 -14.93 -29.04 -37.24
C SER A 674 -15.53 -30.12 -36.36
N ARG A 675 -16.78 -30.53 -36.63
CA ARG A 675 -17.43 -31.63 -35.89
C ARG A 675 -18.33 -32.45 -36.83
N LYS A 676 -18.06 -33.78 -36.91
CA LYS A 676 -18.99 -34.74 -37.44
C LYS A 676 -19.65 -35.46 -36.28
N ILE A 677 -20.94 -35.40 -36.16
CA ILE A 677 -21.71 -35.84 -34.99
C ILE A 677 -22.93 -36.70 -35.36
N ASP A 678 -23.45 -37.41 -34.38
CA ASP A 678 -24.77 -38.00 -34.51
C ASP A 678 -25.87 -36.95 -34.46
N LEU A 679 -26.92 -37.11 -35.21
CA LEU A 679 -28.05 -36.18 -35.31
C LEU A 679 -28.64 -35.83 -33.92
N SER A 680 -28.67 -36.81 -32.96
CA SER A 680 -29.14 -36.63 -31.63
C SER A 680 -28.31 -35.67 -30.76
N LYS A 681 -27.03 -35.39 -31.15
CA LYS A 681 -26.12 -34.50 -30.44
C LYS A 681 -26.11 -33.07 -31.02
N LEU A 682 -26.88 -32.81 -32.06
CA LEU A 682 -26.84 -31.55 -32.79
C LEU A 682 -27.12 -30.34 -31.87
N SER A 683 -28.16 -30.41 -31.05
CA SER A 683 -28.56 -29.34 -30.14
C SER A 683 -27.49 -29.03 -29.10
N SER A 684 -26.88 -30.06 -28.46
CA SER A 684 -25.81 -29.85 -27.51
C SER A 684 -24.54 -29.26 -28.12
N THR A 685 -24.20 -29.66 -29.34
CA THR A 685 -23.07 -29.13 -30.12
C THR A 685 -23.25 -27.65 -30.45
N PHE A 686 -24.45 -27.23 -30.83
CA PHE A 686 -24.74 -25.83 -31.13
C PHE A 686 -24.72 -24.94 -29.88
N LYS A 687 -25.14 -25.44 -28.71
CA LYS A 687 -24.99 -24.74 -27.43
C LYS A 687 -23.51 -24.54 -27.06
N GLU A 688 -22.68 -25.56 -27.30
CA GLU A 688 -21.22 -25.44 -27.11
C GLU A 688 -20.61 -24.38 -28.05
N ILE A 689 -20.99 -24.37 -29.33
CA ILE A 689 -20.52 -23.38 -30.32
C ILE A 689 -20.96 -21.96 -29.90
N ALA A 690 -22.22 -21.78 -29.51
CA ALA A 690 -22.71 -20.49 -29.03
C ALA A 690 -21.90 -20.01 -27.82
N SER A 691 -21.62 -20.90 -26.86
CA SER A 691 -20.78 -20.60 -25.71
C SER A 691 -19.34 -20.23 -26.10
N SER A 692 -18.72 -20.96 -27.02
CA SER A 692 -17.38 -20.64 -27.55
C SER A 692 -17.33 -19.27 -28.23
N ILE A 693 -18.32 -18.95 -29.07
CA ILE A 693 -18.42 -17.62 -29.68
C ILE A 693 -18.55 -16.51 -28.64
N ALA A 694 -19.31 -16.75 -27.57
CA ALA A 694 -19.52 -15.76 -26.51
C ALA A 694 -18.28 -15.54 -25.63
N THR A 695 -17.38 -16.52 -25.50
CA THR A 695 -16.24 -16.50 -24.58
C THR A 695 -14.88 -16.29 -25.25
N GLU A 696 -14.71 -16.71 -26.50
CA GLU A 696 -13.41 -16.74 -27.20
C GLU A 696 -13.26 -15.63 -28.25
N ILE A 697 -14.34 -14.93 -28.64
CA ILE A 697 -14.37 -13.88 -29.65
C ILE A 697 -14.79 -12.54 -29.03
#